data_aefa264c8ed5e9f11a9b22319176f2c5
#
_entry.id   aefa264c8ed5e9f11a9b22319176f2c5
#
_cell.length_a   1.000
_cell.length_b   1.000
_cell.length_c   1.000
_cell.angle_alpha   90.00
_cell.angle_beta   90.00
_cell.angle_gamma   90.00
#
_symmetry.space_group_name_H-M   'P 1'
#
loop_
_entity.id
_entity.type
_entity.pdbx_description
1 polymer ?
#
loop_
_entity_poly.entity_id
_entity_poly.type
_entity_poly.pdbx_seq_one_letter_code
_entity_poly.pdbx_strand_id
1 'polypeptide(L)'
;MKELSSAQIRQMWLDFWKSKGHCVEPSANLVPVNDPTLLWINSGVATLKKYFDGSVIPENPRITNAQKSIRTNDIENVGKTARHHTMFEMLGNFSIGDYFRDEAIEWGFELLTSPEWFDFPKDKLYMTYYPDDKDSYNRWIACGVEPSHLVPIEDNFWEIGAGPSGPDTEIFFDRGEDFDPENIGLRLLAEDIENDRYIEIWNIVLSQFNADPAVPRSEYKELPNKNIDTGAGLERLAAVMQGAKTNFETDLFMPIIREVEKLSGKTYDPDGDNMSFKVIADHIRALSFAIGDGALPGNEGRGYVLRRLLRRAVMHGRRLGINETFLYKLVPTVGQIMESYYPEVLEKRDFIEKIVKREEETFARTIDAGSGHLDSLLAQLKAEGKDTLEGKDIFKLYDTYGFPVELTEELAEDAGYNIDHEGFKSAMKEQQDRARAAVVKGGSMGMQNETLAGIVEESRFEYDTYSLESSLSVIIADNERTEAVSEGQALLVFAQTPFYAEMGGQVADTGRIKNDKGDTVAEVVDVQKAPNGQPLHTVNVLASLSVGTNYTLEINKERRLAVEKNHTATHLLHAALHNVIGEHATQAGSLNEEEFLRFDFTHFEAVSNEELRHIEQEVNEQIWNALTITTTETDVETAKEMGAMALFGEKYGKVVRVVQIGNYSVELCGGTHLNNSSEIGLFKIVKEEGIGSGTRRIIAVTGRQAFEAYRNQEDALKEIAATVKAPQLKDAAAKVQALSDSLRDLQKENAELKEKAAAAAAGDVFKDIQEAKGVRFIASQVDVADAGALRTFADNWKQKDYSDVLVLVAAIGEKVNVLVASKTKDVHAGNMIKELAPIVAGRGGGKPDMAMAGGSDASKIAELLAAVAETV
;
A
#
# COMPACT_ATOMS: atom_id res chain seq x y z
N MET A 1 -22.08 -40.90 -5.95
CA MET A 1 -21.28 -39.73 -5.50
C MET A 1 -21.77 -39.30 -4.14
N LYS A 2 -20.87 -39.08 -3.19
CA LYS A 2 -21.24 -38.58 -1.84
C LYS A 2 -21.56 -37.10 -1.88
N GLU A 3 -22.49 -36.65 -1.08
CA GLU A 3 -22.70 -35.22 -0.80
C GLU A 3 -21.85 -34.85 0.42
N LEU A 4 -20.84 -34.00 0.18
CA LEU A 4 -19.83 -33.64 1.18
C LEU A 4 -19.74 -32.13 1.31
N SER A 5 -19.52 -31.64 2.53
CA SER A 5 -19.12 -30.27 2.77
C SER A 5 -17.67 -30.04 2.30
N SER A 6 -17.32 -28.80 2.02
CA SER A 6 -15.95 -28.43 1.62
C SER A 6 -14.91 -28.85 2.67
N ALA A 7 -15.25 -28.72 3.97
CA ALA A 7 -14.41 -29.20 5.06
C ALA A 7 -14.20 -30.72 5.02
N GLN A 8 -15.24 -31.49 4.68
CA GLN A 8 -15.14 -32.94 4.56
C GLN A 8 -14.36 -33.38 3.32
N ILE A 9 -14.50 -32.65 2.18
CA ILE A 9 -13.73 -32.89 0.96
C ILE A 9 -12.24 -32.70 1.26
N ARG A 10 -11.87 -31.57 1.88
CA ARG A 10 -10.48 -31.27 2.26
C ARG A 10 -9.92 -32.35 3.18
N GLN A 11 -10.64 -32.70 4.24
CA GLN A 11 -10.18 -33.68 5.19
C GLN A 11 -10.04 -35.05 4.55
N MET A 12 -11.00 -35.50 3.71
CA MET A 12 -10.97 -36.78 3.01
C MET A 12 -9.80 -36.88 2.03
N TRP A 13 -9.47 -35.77 1.34
CA TRP A 13 -8.28 -35.65 0.50
C TRP A 13 -7.00 -35.93 1.30
N LEU A 14 -6.81 -35.19 2.39
CA LEU A 14 -5.63 -35.32 3.24
C LEU A 14 -5.53 -36.72 3.87
N ASP A 15 -6.63 -37.29 4.32
CA ASP A 15 -6.67 -38.62 4.91
C ASP A 15 -6.35 -39.74 3.89
N PHE A 16 -6.85 -39.59 2.65
CA PHE A 16 -6.52 -40.52 1.57
C PHE A 16 -5.02 -40.55 1.29
N TRP A 17 -4.42 -39.37 1.04
CA TRP A 17 -3.00 -39.32 0.72
C TRP A 17 -2.12 -39.68 1.89
N LYS A 18 -2.53 -39.36 3.10
CA LYS A 18 -1.88 -39.87 4.32
C LYS A 18 -1.91 -41.40 4.38
N SER A 19 -3.00 -42.06 3.96
CA SER A 19 -3.10 -43.53 3.90
C SER A 19 -2.11 -44.13 2.87
N LYS A 20 -1.72 -43.37 1.84
CA LYS A 20 -0.69 -43.68 0.84
C LYS A 20 0.73 -43.31 1.29
N GLY A 21 0.91 -42.90 2.56
CA GLY A 21 2.20 -42.60 3.15
C GLY A 21 2.70 -41.18 2.96
N HIS A 22 1.83 -40.25 2.55
CA HIS A 22 2.19 -38.82 2.41
C HIS A 22 2.25 -38.13 3.78
N CYS A 23 3.22 -37.23 3.93
CA CYS A 23 3.24 -36.24 4.99
C CYS A 23 2.24 -35.12 4.66
N VAL A 24 1.42 -34.74 5.64
CA VAL A 24 0.51 -33.60 5.50
C VAL A 24 1.27 -32.34 5.91
N GLU A 25 1.54 -31.47 4.94
CA GLU A 25 2.10 -30.15 5.22
C GLU A 25 0.99 -29.10 5.41
N PRO A 26 1.11 -28.21 6.40
CA PRO A 26 0.16 -27.14 6.59
C PRO A 26 0.21 -26.16 5.40
N SER A 27 -0.90 -25.45 5.18
CA SER A 27 -0.93 -24.37 4.19
C SER A 27 0.06 -23.27 4.56
N ALA A 28 0.91 -22.89 3.62
CA ALA A 28 1.76 -21.74 3.78
C ALA A 28 0.96 -20.42 3.69
N ASN A 29 1.54 -19.34 4.18
CA ASN A 29 0.98 -18.00 4.04
C ASN A 29 0.89 -17.60 2.56
N LEU A 30 -0.13 -16.82 2.22
CA LEU A 30 -0.32 -16.28 0.87
C LEU A 30 0.83 -15.34 0.44
N VAL A 31 1.49 -14.71 1.41
CA VAL A 31 2.68 -13.88 1.18
C VAL A 31 3.90 -14.80 1.07
N PRO A 32 4.55 -14.91 -0.11
CA PRO A 32 5.72 -15.77 -0.28
C PRO A 32 6.88 -15.35 0.63
N VAL A 33 7.51 -16.32 1.25
CA VAL A 33 8.74 -16.12 2.03
C VAL A 33 9.93 -16.51 1.16
N ASN A 34 10.89 -15.59 0.97
CA ASN A 34 12.13 -15.81 0.21
C ASN A 34 11.94 -16.15 -1.29
N ASP A 35 10.80 -15.83 -1.90
CA ASP A 35 10.59 -15.97 -3.34
C ASP A 35 10.19 -14.62 -3.96
N PRO A 36 11.13 -13.84 -4.49
CA PRO A 36 10.84 -12.55 -5.12
C PRO A 36 10.16 -12.68 -6.50
N THR A 37 10.07 -13.89 -7.06
CA THR A 37 9.45 -14.14 -8.37
C THR A 37 7.93 -14.20 -8.27
N LEU A 38 7.37 -14.43 -7.09
CA LEU A 38 5.94 -14.54 -6.85
C LEU A 38 5.41 -13.34 -6.07
N LEU A 39 4.36 -12.73 -6.59
CA LEU A 39 3.60 -11.73 -5.86
C LEU A 39 2.78 -12.40 -4.73
N TRP A 40 2.16 -13.53 -5.03
CA TRP A 40 1.35 -14.35 -4.12
C TRP A 40 1.67 -15.82 -4.32
N ILE A 41 1.48 -16.63 -3.28
CA ILE A 41 1.39 -18.08 -3.47
C ILE A 41 0.17 -18.37 -4.33
N ASN A 42 0.37 -19.02 -5.48
CA ASN A 42 -0.62 -19.20 -6.54
C ASN A 42 -0.92 -20.67 -6.89
N SER A 43 -0.24 -21.60 -6.21
CA SER A 43 -0.40 -23.06 -6.40
C SER A 43 0.15 -23.83 -5.20
N GLY A 44 -0.21 -25.12 -5.12
CA GLY A 44 0.29 -26.03 -4.10
C GLY A 44 1.80 -26.25 -4.17
N VAL A 45 2.35 -26.36 -5.38
CA VAL A 45 3.78 -26.58 -5.61
C VAL A 45 4.63 -25.35 -5.35
N ALA A 46 4.04 -24.15 -5.36
CA ALA A 46 4.80 -22.90 -5.22
C ALA A 46 5.63 -22.86 -3.92
N THR A 47 5.18 -23.53 -2.86
CA THR A 47 5.87 -23.63 -1.57
C THR A 47 6.92 -24.74 -1.52
N LEU A 48 6.90 -25.64 -2.50
CA LEU A 48 7.72 -26.84 -2.57
C LEU A 48 8.84 -26.77 -3.62
N LYS A 49 9.03 -25.60 -4.30
CA LYS A 49 10.02 -25.40 -5.36
C LYS A 49 11.42 -25.94 -5.02
N LYS A 50 11.87 -25.72 -3.78
CA LYS A 50 13.18 -26.17 -3.26
C LYS A 50 13.36 -27.70 -3.30
N TYR A 51 12.27 -28.46 -3.27
CA TYR A 51 12.31 -29.91 -3.40
C TYR A 51 12.34 -30.35 -4.87
N PHE A 52 11.58 -29.63 -5.72
CA PHE A 52 11.51 -29.93 -7.14
C PHE A 52 12.79 -29.58 -7.91
N ASP A 53 13.50 -28.52 -7.50
CA ASP A 53 14.77 -28.11 -8.08
C ASP A 53 15.98 -28.88 -7.48
N GLY A 54 15.73 -29.72 -6.45
CA GLY A 54 16.74 -30.54 -5.80
C GLY A 54 17.67 -29.78 -4.85
N SER A 55 17.39 -28.51 -4.52
CA SER A 55 18.20 -27.74 -3.57
C SER A 55 18.04 -28.21 -2.13
N VAL A 56 16.92 -28.84 -1.81
CA VAL A 56 16.63 -29.46 -0.50
C VAL A 56 16.04 -30.86 -0.71
N ILE A 57 16.47 -31.83 0.07
CA ILE A 57 15.88 -33.18 0.09
C ILE A 57 14.82 -33.21 1.20
N PRO A 58 13.53 -33.46 0.91
CA PRO A 58 12.50 -33.55 1.93
C PRO A 58 12.70 -34.78 2.83
N GLU A 59 12.29 -34.69 4.09
CA GLU A 59 12.31 -35.84 5.01
C GLU A 59 11.41 -36.98 4.52
N ASN A 60 10.24 -36.64 3.98
CA ASN A 60 9.34 -37.56 3.31
C ASN A 60 9.15 -37.10 1.86
N PRO A 61 9.50 -37.90 0.85
CA PRO A 61 9.33 -37.55 -0.56
C PRO A 61 7.86 -37.51 -1.00
N ARG A 62 6.93 -37.98 -0.18
CA ARG A 62 5.48 -37.95 -0.41
C ARG A 62 4.88 -36.85 0.43
N ILE A 63 4.35 -35.83 -0.21
CA ILE A 63 3.77 -34.64 0.46
C ILE A 63 2.33 -34.46 -0.03
N THR A 64 1.44 -34.05 0.87
CA THR A 64 0.09 -33.59 0.51
C THR A 64 -0.25 -32.34 1.30
N ASN A 65 -0.99 -31.42 0.69
CA ASN A 65 -1.46 -30.19 1.33
C ASN A 65 -2.83 -29.76 0.80
N ALA A 66 -3.43 -28.80 1.52
CA ALA A 66 -4.52 -27.97 1.06
C ALA A 66 -4.02 -26.51 1.12
N GLN A 67 -3.52 -25.99 0.00
CA GLN A 67 -2.83 -24.72 -0.08
C GLN A 67 -3.77 -23.58 -0.50
N LYS A 68 -3.94 -22.59 0.36
CA LYS A 68 -4.56 -21.33 -0.02
C LYS A 68 -3.72 -20.62 -1.07
N SER A 69 -4.36 -20.11 -2.14
CA SER A 69 -3.70 -19.56 -3.32
C SER A 69 -4.43 -18.33 -3.82
N ILE A 70 -3.71 -17.35 -4.37
CA ILE A 70 -4.28 -16.17 -5.04
C ILE A 70 -3.77 -16.09 -6.48
N ARG A 71 -4.72 -15.93 -7.44
CA ARG A 71 -4.45 -15.61 -8.83
C ARG A 71 -5.07 -14.28 -9.19
N THR A 72 -4.24 -13.31 -9.57
CA THR A 72 -4.67 -11.93 -9.83
C THR A 72 -5.19 -11.71 -11.24
N ASN A 73 -4.83 -12.57 -12.19
CA ASN A 73 -5.33 -12.57 -13.55
C ASN A 73 -6.80 -13.00 -13.68
N ASP A 74 -7.36 -13.64 -12.65
CA ASP A 74 -8.74 -14.11 -12.65
C ASP A 74 -9.73 -13.11 -12.01
N ILE A 75 -9.24 -11.98 -11.48
CA ILE A 75 -10.07 -10.99 -10.76
C ILE A 75 -11.23 -10.49 -11.61
N GLU A 76 -11.00 -10.19 -12.89
CA GLU A 76 -12.02 -9.68 -13.82
C GLU A 76 -13.06 -10.73 -14.18
N ASN A 77 -12.72 -12.01 -14.09
CA ASN A 77 -13.60 -13.14 -14.39
C ASN A 77 -14.52 -13.50 -13.22
N VAL A 78 -14.16 -13.02 -11.99
CA VAL A 78 -14.97 -13.27 -10.80
C VAL A 78 -16.36 -12.64 -10.93
N GLY A 79 -17.36 -13.50 -10.77
CA GLY A 79 -18.77 -13.13 -10.90
C GLY A 79 -19.32 -13.26 -12.34
N LYS A 80 -18.44 -13.24 -13.36
CA LYS A 80 -18.83 -13.43 -14.78
C LYS A 80 -18.88 -14.91 -15.15
N THR A 81 -18.01 -15.71 -14.62
CA THR A 81 -17.93 -17.15 -14.86
C THR A 81 -18.40 -17.96 -13.63
N ALA A 82 -18.67 -19.24 -13.86
CA ALA A 82 -19.14 -20.14 -12.79
C ALA A 82 -18.02 -20.58 -11.82
N ARG A 83 -16.75 -20.45 -12.22
CA ARG A 83 -15.63 -21.20 -11.61
C ARG A 83 -14.39 -20.39 -11.23
N HIS A 84 -14.27 -19.11 -11.63
CA HIS A 84 -13.09 -18.30 -11.32
C HIS A 84 -13.20 -17.61 -9.96
N HIS A 85 -12.10 -17.64 -9.22
CA HIS A 85 -11.93 -17.02 -7.91
C HIS A 85 -10.62 -16.27 -7.81
N THR A 86 -10.60 -15.21 -7.02
CA THR A 86 -9.35 -14.52 -6.65
C THR A 86 -8.53 -15.38 -5.70
N MET A 87 -9.16 -15.87 -4.62
CA MET A 87 -8.56 -16.78 -3.65
C MET A 87 -9.28 -18.14 -3.74
N PHE A 88 -8.52 -19.21 -3.79
CA PHE A 88 -9.02 -20.58 -3.84
C PHE A 88 -8.09 -21.51 -3.09
N GLU A 89 -8.58 -22.72 -2.77
CA GLU A 89 -7.77 -23.76 -2.16
C GLU A 89 -7.40 -24.81 -3.22
N MET A 90 -6.09 -25.06 -3.33
CA MET A 90 -5.55 -26.12 -4.18
C MET A 90 -5.19 -27.31 -3.29
N LEU A 91 -5.85 -28.43 -3.53
CA LEU A 91 -5.55 -29.73 -2.90
C LEU A 91 -4.46 -30.40 -3.74
N GLY A 92 -3.32 -30.69 -3.13
CA GLY A 92 -2.16 -31.23 -3.82
C GLY A 92 -1.67 -32.54 -3.22
N ASN A 93 -1.14 -33.40 -4.09
CA ASN A 93 -0.27 -34.51 -3.72
C ASN A 93 0.98 -34.49 -4.57
N PHE A 94 2.11 -34.66 -3.94
CA PHE A 94 3.42 -34.48 -4.55
C PHE A 94 4.29 -35.68 -4.30
N SER A 95 5.10 -36.04 -5.32
CA SER A 95 6.15 -37.06 -5.21
C SER A 95 7.47 -36.45 -5.65
N ILE A 96 8.44 -36.48 -4.78
CA ILE A 96 9.78 -35.95 -5.05
C ILE A 96 10.73 -37.15 -5.28
N GLY A 97 10.75 -37.64 -6.54
CA GLY A 97 11.61 -38.78 -6.92
C GLY A 97 11.23 -40.11 -6.31
N ASP A 98 10.00 -40.33 -5.87
CA ASP A 98 9.53 -41.58 -5.25
C ASP A 98 8.57 -42.32 -6.22
N TYR A 99 7.27 -42.09 -6.15
CA TYR A 99 6.33 -42.65 -7.13
C TYR A 99 6.16 -41.72 -8.36
N PHE A 100 5.61 -42.25 -9.45
CA PHE A 100 5.40 -41.47 -10.65
C PHE A 100 4.02 -41.73 -11.26
N ARG A 101 3.92 -41.71 -12.60
CA ARG A 101 2.68 -41.81 -13.41
C ARG A 101 1.74 -42.92 -12.97
N ASP A 102 2.26 -44.13 -12.81
CA ASP A 102 1.41 -45.30 -12.59
C ASP A 102 0.65 -45.23 -11.27
N GLU A 103 1.34 -44.92 -10.22
CA GLU A 103 0.73 -44.80 -8.88
C GLU A 103 -0.11 -43.53 -8.79
N ALA A 104 0.34 -42.39 -9.38
CA ALA A 104 -0.43 -41.16 -9.35
C ALA A 104 -1.81 -41.33 -10.01
N ILE A 105 -1.87 -41.97 -11.18
CA ILE A 105 -3.12 -42.23 -11.90
C ILE A 105 -3.98 -43.24 -11.15
N GLU A 106 -3.37 -44.34 -10.69
CA GLU A 106 -4.12 -45.41 -10.00
C GLU A 106 -4.74 -44.93 -8.70
N TRP A 107 -3.95 -44.25 -7.85
CA TRP A 107 -4.44 -43.72 -6.59
C TRP A 107 -5.42 -42.54 -6.80
N GLY A 108 -5.16 -41.72 -7.81
CA GLY A 108 -6.10 -40.67 -8.17
C GLY A 108 -7.46 -41.22 -8.59
N PHE A 109 -7.48 -42.27 -9.40
CA PHE A 109 -8.71 -42.93 -9.81
C PHE A 109 -9.41 -43.64 -8.64
N GLU A 110 -8.63 -44.27 -7.70
CA GLU A 110 -9.16 -44.84 -6.47
C GLU A 110 -9.84 -43.77 -5.62
N LEU A 111 -9.18 -42.64 -5.35
CA LEU A 111 -9.75 -41.53 -4.59
C LEU A 111 -11.07 -41.05 -5.16
N LEU A 112 -11.11 -40.88 -6.49
CA LEU A 112 -12.31 -40.37 -7.14
C LEU A 112 -13.45 -41.38 -7.16
N THR A 113 -13.18 -42.65 -7.45
CA THR A 113 -14.25 -43.62 -7.81
C THR A 113 -14.58 -44.62 -6.70
N SER A 114 -13.74 -44.77 -5.66
CA SER A 114 -14.01 -45.70 -4.58
C SER A 114 -15.16 -45.22 -3.70
N PRO A 115 -16.09 -46.14 -3.32
CA PRO A 115 -17.16 -45.83 -2.36
C PRO A 115 -16.69 -45.45 -0.96
N GLU A 116 -15.45 -45.76 -0.59
CA GLU A 116 -14.85 -45.30 0.67
C GLU A 116 -14.50 -43.85 0.67
N TRP A 117 -14.15 -43.33 -0.53
CA TRP A 117 -13.69 -41.95 -0.75
C TRP A 117 -14.78 -41.08 -1.42
N PHE A 118 -14.51 -40.44 -2.54
CA PHE A 118 -15.43 -39.49 -3.19
C PHE A 118 -16.62 -40.13 -3.93
N ASP A 119 -16.47 -41.39 -4.39
CA ASP A 119 -17.54 -42.14 -5.02
C ASP A 119 -18.13 -41.46 -6.27
N PHE A 120 -17.28 -40.86 -7.12
CA PHE A 120 -17.74 -40.30 -8.42
C PHE A 120 -18.21 -41.41 -9.37
N PRO A 121 -19.30 -41.20 -10.11
CA PRO A 121 -19.72 -42.12 -11.16
C PRO A 121 -18.70 -42.11 -12.31
N LYS A 122 -18.17 -43.29 -12.68
CA LYS A 122 -17.10 -43.45 -13.63
C LYS A 122 -17.47 -42.95 -15.03
N ASP A 123 -18.73 -43.08 -15.40
CA ASP A 123 -19.30 -42.67 -16.69
C ASP A 123 -19.42 -41.15 -16.84
N LYS A 124 -19.12 -40.36 -15.76
CA LYS A 124 -19.10 -38.92 -15.80
C LYS A 124 -17.70 -38.34 -15.73
N LEU A 125 -16.67 -39.18 -15.65
CA LEU A 125 -15.29 -38.73 -15.58
C LEU A 125 -14.66 -38.82 -16.99
N TYR A 126 -14.08 -37.70 -17.43
CA TYR A 126 -13.32 -37.58 -18.66
C TYR A 126 -11.90 -37.15 -18.31
N MET A 127 -10.91 -37.72 -19.02
CA MET A 127 -9.52 -37.40 -18.82
C MET A 127 -8.92 -36.86 -20.13
N THR A 128 -8.19 -35.79 -20.01
CA THR A 128 -7.35 -35.33 -21.15
C THR A 128 -5.93 -35.85 -20.97
N TYR A 129 -5.17 -35.89 -22.06
CA TYR A 129 -3.77 -36.30 -22.01
C TYR A 129 -2.99 -35.71 -23.20
N TYR A 130 -1.70 -35.52 -23.01
CA TYR A 130 -0.81 -35.09 -24.08
C TYR A 130 -0.72 -36.18 -25.18
N PRO A 131 -0.91 -35.91 -26.47
CA PRO A 131 -1.06 -36.91 -27.51
C PRO A 131 0.10 -37.91 -27.61
N ASP A 132 1.33 -37.49 -27.32
CA ASP A 132 2.52 -38.33 -27.33
C ASP A 132 2.70 -39.15 -26.03
N ASP A 133 1.96 -38.83 -24.96
CA ASP A 133 2.00 -39.58 -23.70
C ASP A 133 1.07 -40.81 -23.72
N LYS A 134 1.50 -41.81 -24.49
CA LYS A 134 0.79 -43.09 -24.59
C LYS A 134 0.76 -43.89 -23.26
N ASP A 135 1.71 -43.60 -22.37
CA ASP A 135 1.79 -44.31 -21.10
C ASP A 135 0.67 -43.89 -20.17
N SER A 136 0.35 -42.58 -20.10
CA SER A 136 -0.82 -42.09 -19.35
C SER A 136 -2.12 -42.61 -19.94
N TYR A 137 -2.28 -42.61 -21.27
CA TYR A 137 -3.43 -43.19 -21.93
C TYR A 137 -3.63 -44.67 -21.53
N ASN A 138 -2.57 -45.49 -21.65
CA ASN A 138 -2.63 -46.93 -21.33
C ASN A 138 -2.91 -47.15 -19.84
N ARG A 139 -2.39 -46.28 -18.97
CA ARG A 139 -2.63 -46.38 -17.50
C ARG A 139 -4.08 -46.10 -17.17
N TRP A 140 -4.70 -45.06 -17.76
CA TRP A 140 -6.13 -44.81 -17.58
C TRP A 140 -7.01 -45.98 -18.06
N ILE A 141 -6.70 -46.55 -19.21
CA ILE A 141 -7.39 -47.77 -19.70
C ILE A 141 -7.25 -48.92 -18.69
N ALA A 142 -6.05 -49.13 -18.11
CA ALA A 142 -5.83 -50.17 -17.13
C ALA A 142 -6.63 -49.95 -15.82
N CYS A 143 -6.90 -48.69 -15.48
CA CYS A 143 -7.79 -48.32 -14.35
C CYS A 143 -9.28 -48.54 -14.68
N GLY A 144 -9.63 -48.81 -15.93
CA GLY A 144 -11.00 -49.09 -16.40
C GLY A 144 -11.74 -47.85 -16.91
N VAL A 145 -11.02 -46.82 -17.34
CA VAL A 145 -11.60 -45.67 -18.07
C VAL A 145 -11.91 -46.13 -19.51
N GLU A 146 -13.10 -45.82 -19.97
CA GLU A 146 -13.51 -46.14 -21.36
C GLU A 146 -12.69 -45.27 -22.35
N PRO A 147 -12.24 -45.84 -23.52
CA PRO A 147 -11.47 -45.10 -24.51
C PRO A 147 -12.16 -43.82 -25.00
N SER A 148 -13.49 -43.80 -25.03
CA SER A 148 -14.31 -42.62 -25.40
C SER A 148 -14.26 -41.47 -24.42
N HIS A 149 -13.75 -41.70 -23.22
CA HIS A 149 -13.59 -40.69 -22.15
C HIS A 149 -12.15 -40.15 -22.07
N LEU A 150 -11.27 -40.60 -22.98
CA LEU A 150 -9.87 -40.15 -23.05
C LEU A 150 -9.69 -39.21 -24.25
N VAL A 151 -9.41 -37.94 -23.99
CA VAL A 151 -9.36 -36.90 -25.01
C VAL A 151 -7.93 -36.40 -25.16
N PRO A 152 -7.32 -36.53 -26.36
CA PRO A 152 -5.96 -35.99 -26.59
C PRO A 152 -6.01 -34.48 -26.76
N ILE A 153 -5.17 -33.77 -26.05
CA ILE A 153 -5.02 -32.30 -26.11
C ILE A 153 -3.55 -31.93 -26.14
N GLU A 154 -3.14 -31.15 -27.15
CA GLU A 154 -1.75 -30.73 -27.35
C GLU A 154 -1.21 -29.84 -26.23
N ASP A 155 -2.10 -29.10 -25.55
CA ASP A 155 -1.75 -28.20 -24.47
C ASP A 155 -1.59 -28.92 -23.13
N ASN A 156 -1.86 -30.23 -23.04
CA ASN A 156 -1.56 -31.04 -21.86
C ASN A 156 -0.06 -31.31 -21.72
N PHE A 157 0.74 -30.25 -21.78
CA PHE A 157 2.17 -30.26 -21.48
C PHE A 157 2.53 -29.04 -20.68
N TRP A 158 2.80 -29.25 -19.39
CA TRP A 158 3.08 -28.18 -18.44
C TRP A 158 4.52 -27.71 -18.51
N GLU A 159 4.73 -26.41 -18.70
CA GLU A 159 6.04 -25.75 -18.70
C GLU A 159 5.91 -24.26 -18.32
N ILE A 160 6.88 -23.74 -17.53
CA ILE A 160 6.95 -22.32 -17.13
C ILE A 160 8.29 -21.67 -17.49
N GLY A 161 8.77 -21.92 -18.69
CA GLY A 161 10.10 -21.50 -19.14
C GLY A 161 11.15 -22.59 -18.88
N ALA A 162 12.32 -22.24 -18.34
CA ALA A 162 13.35 -23.24 -18.03
C ALA A 162 13.06 -23.97 -16.71
N GLY A 163 13.36 -25.27 -16.65
CA GLY A 163 13.24 -26.09 -15.44
C GLY A 163 12.27 -27.27 -15.55
N PRO A 164 11.80 -27.82 -14.42
CA PRO A 164 10.92 -28.97 -14.40
C PRO A 164 9.68 -28.77 -15.27
N SER A 165 9.39 -29.74 -16.13
CA SER A 165 8.30 -29.72 -17.11
C SER A 165 7.88 -31.14 -17.48
N GLY A 166 6.75 -31.30 -18.13
CA GLY A 166 6.31 -32.59 -18.64
C GLY A 166 4.85 -32.64 -19.04
N PRO A 167 4.42 -33.76 -19.63
CA PRO A 167 3.01 -33.96 -19.95
C PRO A 167 2.17 -33.92 -18.67
N ASP A 168 0.91 -33.55 -18.83
CA ASP A 168 -0.07 -33.60 -17.77
C ASP A 168 -1.36 -34.26 -18.25
N THR A 169 -2.17 -34.67 -17.29
CA THR A 169 -3.48 -35.26 -17.52
C THR A 169 -4.47 -34.61 -16.58
N GLU A 170 -5.51 -34.03 -17.17
CA GLU A 170 -6.55 -33.34 -16.42
C GLU A 170 -7.78 -34.22 -16.32
N ILE A 171 -8.49 -34.12 -15.21
CA ILE A 171 -9.68 -34.88 -14.93
C ILE A 171 -10.87 -33.94 -14.90
N PHE A 172 -11.83 -34.19 -15.76
CA PHE A 172 -13.05 -33.43 -15.91
C PHE A 172 -14.27 -34.23 -15.45
N PHE A 173 -15.25 -33.54 -14.89
CA PHE A 173 -16.53 -34.07 -14.53
C PHE A 173 -17.60 -33.55 -15.50
N ASP A 174 -18.34 -34.48 -16.19
CA ASP A 174 -19.49 -34.14 -17.05
C ASP A 174 -20.74 -33.90 -16.20
N ARG A 175 -21.17 -32.65 -16.11
CA ARG A 175 -22.37 -32.22 -15.38
C ARG A 175 -23.67 -32.55 -16.12
N GLY A 176 -23.57 -32.95 -17.38
CA GLY A 176 -24.69 -33.37 -18.20
C GLY A 176 -25.17 -32.31 -19.21
N GLU A 177 -26.15 -32.73 -20.01
CA GLU A 177 -26.65 -31.96 -21.17
C GLU A 177 -27.31 -30.63 -20.78
N ASP A 178 -27.81 -30.50 -19.57
CA ASP A 178 -28.41 -29.26 -19.07
C ASP A 178 -27.41 -28.07 -19.06
N PHE A 179 -26.11 -28.37 -19.05
CA PHE A 179 -25.03 -27.39 -19.11
C PHE A 179 -24.41 -27.22 -20.51
N ASP A 180 -25.07 -27.74 -21.56
CA ASP A 180 -24.68 -27.66 -22.97
C ASP A 180 -25.91 -27.36 -23.85
N PRO A 181 -26.47 -26.16 -23.74
CA PRO A 181 -27.72 -25.82 -24.42
C PRO A 181 -27.61 -25.85 -25.96
N GLU A 182 -26.39 -25.75 -26.48
CA GLU A 182 -26.14 -25.84 -27.95
C GLU A 182 -25.89 -27.28 -28.42
N ASN A 183 -25.85 -28.24 -27.46
CA ASN A 183 -25.61 -29.66 -27.73
C ASN A 183 -24.30 -29.91 -28.53
N ILE A 184 -23.27 -29.25 -28.15
CA ILE A 184 -21.93 -29.35 -28.76
C ILE A 184 -21.27 -30.70 -28.40
N GLY A 185 -21.54 -31.16 -27.17
CA GLY A 185 -21.07 -32.46 -26.69
C GLY A 185 -19.56 -32.46 -26.37
N LEU A 186 -18.90 -33.58 -26.62
CA LEU A 186 -17.50 -33.81 -26.31
C LEU A 186 -16.53 -32.82 -27.00
N ARG A 187 -16.99 -32.16 -28.07
CA ARG A 187 -16.19 -31.11 -28.74
C ARG A 187 -15.89 -29.93 -27.83
N LEU A 188 -16.74 -29.67 -26.83
CA LEU A 188 -16.49 -28.65 -25.81
C LEU A 188 -15.14 -28.88 -25.11
N LEU A 189 -14.84 -30.15 -24.79
CA LEU A 189 -13.59 -30.55 -24.18
C LEU A 189 -12.44 -30.69 -25.19
N ALA A 190 -12.71 -31.31 -26.33
CA ALA A 190 -11.70 -31.63 -27.35
C ALA A 190 -11.14 -30.39 -28.07
N GLU A 191 -11.91 -29.32 -28.18
CA GLU A 191 -11.55 -28.08 -28.85
C GLU A 191 -11.28 -26.93 -27.83
N ASP A 192 -11.18 -27.25 -26.54
CA ASP A 192 -10.98 -26.30 -25.43
C ASP A 192 -11.96 -25.11 -25.49
N ILE A 193 -13.22 -25.38 -25.78
CA ILE A 193 -14.28 -24.39 -25.82
C ILE A 193 -14.71 -24.10 -24.37
N GLU A 194 -14.69 -22.84 -23.96
CA GLU A 194 -15.16 -22.45 -22.62
C GLU A 194 -16.61 -22.89 -22.40
N ASN A 195 -16.84 -23.67 -21.33
CA ASN A 195 -18.13 -24.25 -21.02
C ASN A 195 -18.32 -24.57 -19.54
N ASP A 196 -19.55 -24.77 -19.12
CA ASP A 196 -19.93 -25.20 -17.77
C ASP A 196 -20.32 -26.66 -17.66
N ARG A 197 -20.27 -27.45 -18.74
CA ARG A 197 -20.58 -28.86 -18.78
C ARG A 197 -19.44 -29.72 -18.27
N TYR A 198 -18.25 -29.57 -18.85
CA TYR A 198 -17.06 -30.29 -18.45
C TYR A 198 -16.22 -29.42 -17.52
N ILE A 199 -16.29 -29.72 -16.22
CA ILE A 199 -15.55 -28.97 -15.22
C ILE A 199 -14.26 -29.72 -14.89
N GLU A 200 -13.11 -29.08 -15.14
CA GLU A 200 -11.82 -29.57 -14.67
C GLU A 200 -11.82 -29.56 -13.14
N ILE A 201 -11.70 -30.75 -12.53
CA ILE A 201 -11.66 -30.90 -11.06
C ILE A 201 -10.26 -31.17 -10.54
N TRP A 202 -9.34 -31.65 -11.39
CA TRP A 202 -7.99 -32.00 -10.97
C TRP A 202 -7.03 -32.04 -12.18
N ASN A 203 -5.79 -31.58 -11.99
CA ASN A 203 -4.69 -31.73 -12.94
C ASN A 203 -3.55 -32.52 -12.27
N ILE A 204 -2.99 -33.53 -12.98
CA ILE A 204 -1.84 -34.34 -12.58
C ILE A 204 -0.69 -34.05 -13.57
N VAL A 205 0.32 -33.30 -13.09
CA VAL A 205 1.51 -32.95 -13.86
C VAL A 205 2.62 -33.97 -13.60
N LEU A 206 3.15 -34.51 -14.68
CA LEU A 206 4.23 -35.48 -14.69
C LEU A 206 5.57 -34.76 -14.97
N SER A 207 6.18 -34.16 -13.97
CA SER A 207 7.47 -33.44 -14.09
C SER A 207 8.57 -34.44 -14.44
N GLN A 208 8.83 -34.60 -15.71
CA GLN A 208 9.72 -35.60 -16.29
C GLN A 208 10.94 -34.99 -16.97
N PHE A 209 10.79 -33.79 -17.51
CA PHE A 209 11.80 -33.14 -18.35
C PHE A 209 12.31 -31.86 -17.70
N ASN A 210 13.51 -31.46 -18.13
CA ASN A 210 14.08 -30.16 -17.87
C ASN A 210 13.89 -29.29 -19.12
N ALA A 211 12.87 -28.44 -19.13
CA ALA A 211 12.59 -27.54 -20.23
C ALA A 211 13.75 -26.57 -20.46
N ASP A 212 14.07 -26.37 -21.72
CA ASP A 212 15.01 -25.34 -22.19
C ASP A 212 14.33 -24.57 -23.33
N PRO A 213 13.90 -23.33 -23.13
CA PRO A 213 13.22 -22.55 -24.18
C PRO A 213 14.02 -22.34 -25.46
N ALA A 214 15.32 -22.66 -25.46
CA ALA A 214 16.19 -22.53 -26.62
C ALA A 214 16.09 -23.74 -27.59
N VAL A 215 15.44 -24.83 -27.20
CA VAL A 215 15.30 -26.05 -27.98
C VAL A 215 13.84 -26.52 -28.06
N PRO A 216 13.45 -27.30 -29.09
CA PRO A 216 12.11 -27.90 -29.15
C PRO A 216 11.85 -28.89 -28.00
N ARG A 217 10.59 -29.08 -27.61
CA ARG A 217 10.19 -30.04 -26.55
C ARG A 217 10.75 -31.45 -26.74
N SER A 218 10.84 -31.91 -27.99
CA SER A 218 11.40 -33.22 -28.34
C SER A 218 12.87 -33.41 -27.99
N GLU A 219 13.59 -32.32 -27.69
CA GLU A 219 15.00 -32.33 -27.32
C GLU A 219 15.20 -32.07 -25.81
N TYR A 220 14.13 -31.92 -25.02
CA TYR A 220 14.24 -31.73 -23.57
C TYR A 220 14.86 -32.98 -22.94
N LYS A 221 15.80 -32.72 -22.00
CA LYS A 221 16.45 -33.79 -21.26
C LYS A 221 15.56 -34.27 -20.13
N GLU A 222 15.55 -35.57 -19.88
CA GLU A 222 14.88 -36.08 -18.69
C GLU A 222 15.52 -35.54 -17.40
N LEU A 223 14.68 -35.28 -16.39
CA LEU A 223 15.14 -34.97 -15.03
C LEU A 223 15.82 -36.18 -14.41
N PRO A 224 16.85 -36.00 -13.57
CA PRO A 224 17.46 -37.09 -12.80
C PRO A 224 16.47 -37.82 -11.91
N ASN A 225 15.52 -37.08 -11.33
CA ASN A 225 14.39 -37.60 -10.55
C ASN A 225 13.10 -37.07 -11.17
N LYS A 226 12.19 -37.98 -11.48
CA LYS A 226 10.84 -37.63 -11.97
C LYS A 226 9.95 -37.30 -10.78
N ASN A 227 9.16 -36.26 -10.88
CA ASN A 227 8.31 -35.78 -9.80
C ASN A 227 6.84 -35.77 -10.22
N ILE A 228 5.96 -35.82 -9.22
CA ILE A 228 4.52 -35.59 -9.39
C ILE A 228 4.17 -34.27 -8.74
N ASP A 229 3.52 -33.41 -9.50
CA ASP A 229 2.86 -32.19 -9.05
C ASP A 229 1.37 -32.29 -9.41
N THR A 230 0.49 -32.05 -8.44
CA THR A 230 -0.94 -32.08 -8.74
C THR A 230 -1.68 -30.92 -8.11
N GLY A 231 -2.81 -30.56 -8.71
CA GLY A 231 -3.67 -29.52 -8.19
C GLY A 231 -5.14 -29.78 -8.47
N ALA A 232 -5.92 -30.08 -7.42
CA ALA A 232 -7.36 -30.15 -7.48
C ALA A 232 -7.99 -28.91 -6.83
N GLY A 233 -8.95 -28.28 -7.51
CA GLY A 233 -9.66 -27.12 -6.94
C GLY A 233 -10.71 -27.55 -5.94
N LEU A 234 -10.56 -27.20 -4.66
CA LEU A 234 -11.54 -27.50 -3.62
C LEU A 234 -12.92 -26.94 -3.98
N GLU A 235 -12.98 -25.71 -4.45
CA GLU A 235 -14.22 -25.02 -4.81
C GLU A 235 -14.94 -25.73 -5.96
N ARG A 236 -14.19 -26.26 -6.93
CA ARG A 236 -14.73 -27.02 -8.06
C ARG A 236 -15.24 -28.39 -7.63
N LEU A 237 -14.47 -29.09 -6.82
CA LEU A 237 -14.91 -30.38 -6.21
C LEU A 237 -16.18 -30.17 -5.38
N ALA A 238 -16.22 -29.13 -4.55
CA ALA A 238 -17.39 -28.78 -3.74
C ALA A 238 -18.63 -28.51 -4.62
N ALA A 239 -18.48 -27.71 -5.68
CA ALA A 239 -19.58 -27.40 -6.59
C ALA A 239 -20.16 -28.66 -7.25
N VAL A 240 -19.31 -29.57 -7.73
CA VAL A 240 -19.72 -30.82 -8.33
C VAL A 240 -20.39 -31.76 -7.30
N MET A 241 -19.78 -31.92 -6.12
CA MET A 241 -20.28 -32.85 -5.10
C MET A 241 -21.54 -32.35 -4.39
N GLN A 242 -21.75 -31.05 -4.31
CA GLN A 242 -22.96 -30.41 -3.74
C GLN A 242 -24.03 -30.17 -4.82
N GLY A 243 -23.78 -30.53 -6.10
CA GLY A 243 -24.73 -30.32 -7.20
C GLY A 243 -25.03 -28.84 -7.47
N ALA A 244 -24.09 -27.95 -7.14
CA ALA A 244 -24.26 -26.52 -7.30
C ALA A 244 -24.15 -26.06 -8.76
N LYS A 245 -24.85 -25.00 -9.17
CA LYS A 245 -24.76 -24.45 -10.53
C LYS A 245 -23.41 -23.79 -10.77
N THR A 246 -22.90 -23.06 -9.78
CA THR A 246 -21.59 -22.44 -9.80
C THR A 246 -20.87 -22.71 -8.47
N ASN A 247 -19.59 -22.44 -8.41
CA ASN A 247 -18.85 -22.56 -7.15
C ASN A 247 -19.43 -21.68 -6.03
N PHE A 248 -20.14 -20.62 -6.39
CA PHE A 248 -20.70 -19.65 -5.44
C PHE A 248 -21.94 -20.19 -4.68
N GLU A 249 -22.64 -21.20 -5.18
CA GLU A 249 -23.77 -21.83 -4.49
C GLU A 249 -23.34 -22.96 -3.54
N THR A 250 -22.05 -23.03 -3.22
CA THR A 250 -21.51 -24.00 -2.25
C THR A 250 -21.52 -23.47 -0.82
N ASP A 251 -21.23 -24.36 0.12
CA ASP A 251 -21.09 -24.03 1.54
C ASP A 251 -19.92 -23.07 1.85
N LEU A 252 -19.01 -22.87 0.91
CA LEU A 252 -17.91 -21.89 1.03
C LEU A 252 -18.36 -20.43 0.83
N PHE A 253 -19.37 -20.19 -0.01
CA PHE A 253 -19.76 -18.83 -0.39
C PHE A 253 -21.19 -18.46 0.03
N MET A 254 -22.12 -19.41 0.03
CA MET A 254 -23.51 -19.13 0.37
C MET A 254 -23.71 -18.47 1.73
N PRO A 255 -23.01 -18.84 2.81
CA PRO A 255 -23.14 -18.13 4.08
C PRO A 255 -22.75 -16.65 3.97
N ILE A 256 -21.69 -16.31 3.20
CA ILE A 256 -21.28 -14.91 2.96
C ILE A 256 -22.37 -14.20 2.14
N ILE A 257 -22.85 -14.82 1.06
CA ILE A 257 -23.93 -14.27 0.22
C ILE A 257 -25.19 -14.00 1.05
N ARG A 258 -25.56 -14.90 1.98
CA ARG A 258 -26.70 -14.69 2.89
C ARG A 258 -26.51 -13.49 3.82
N GLU A 259 -25.30 -13.22 4.29
CA GLU A 259 -25.02 -11.98 5.05
C GLU A 259 -25.14 -10.74 4.16
N VAL A 260 -24.68 -10.80 2.90
CA VAL A 260 -24.84 -9.69 1.94
C VAL A 260 -26.33 -9.45 1.63
N GLU A 261 -27.16 -10.49 1.53
CA GLU A 261 -28.63 -10.34 1.39
C GLU A 261 -29.22 -9.55 2.57
N LYS A 262 -28.83 -9.89 3.80
CA LYS A 262 -29.31 -9.20 5.01
C LYS A 262 -28.90 -7.71 5.01
N LEU A 263 -27.67 -7.43 4.59
CA LEU A 263 -27.13 -6.07 4.57
C LEU A 263 -27.74 -5.21 3.46
N SER A 264 -28.01 -5.81 2.28
CA SER A 264 -28.52 -5.11 1.11
C SER A 264 -30.06 -5.05 1.08
N GLY A 265 -30.74 -5.97 1.77
CA GLY A 265 -32.17 -6.19 1.64
C GLY A 265 -32.59 -6.77 0.29
N LYS A 266 -31.65 -7.22 -0.56
CA LYS A 266 -31.88 -7.88 -1.85
C LYS A 266 -31.64 -9.37 -1.70
N THR A 267 -32.33 -10.16 -2.54
CA THR A 267 -32.22 -11.63 -2.53
C THR A 267 -31.33 -12.09 -3.68
N TYR A 268 -30.45 -13.04 -3.41
CA TYR A 268 -29.68 -13.76 -4.41
C TYR A 268 -30.59 -14.69 -5.21
N ASP A 269 -30.61 -14.53 -6.52
CA ASP A 269 -31.38 -15.39 -7.43
C ASP A 269 -30.39 -16.19 -8.30
N PRO A 270 -30.26 -17.51 -8.13
CA PRO A 270 -29.33 -18.34 -8.91
C PRO A 270 -29.47 -18.25 -10.44
N ASP A 271 -30.62 -17.77 -10.94
CA ASP A 271 -30.92 -17.61 -12.36
C ASP A 271 -30.88 -16.14 -12.82
N GLY A 272 -30.62 -15.19 -11.89
CA GLY A 272 -30.60 -13.76 -12.13
C GLY A 272 -29.20 -13.15 -12.25
N ASP A 273 -29.15 -11.81 -12.33
CA ASP A 273 -27.88 -11.07 -12.26
C ASP A 273 -27.35 -11.04 -10.80
N ASN A 274 -26.43 -11.93 -10.52
CA ASN A 274 -25.85 -12.16 -9.21
C ASN A 274 -24.40 -11.69 -9.07
N MET A 275 -23.84 -11.07 -10.10
CA MET A 275 -22.43 -10.69 -10.14
C MET A 275 -21.98 -9.96 -8.88
N SER A 276 -22.77 -8.98 -8.41
CA SER A 276 -22.41 -8.20 -7.23
C SER A 276 -22.29 -9.05 -5.96
N PHE A 277 -23.16 -10.02 -5.75
CA PHE A 277 -23.07 -10.93 -4.60
C PHE A 277 -21.82 -11.82 -4.68
N LYS A 278 -21.54 -12.37 -5.85
CA LYS A 278 -20.39 -13.25 -6.12
C LYS A 278 -19.07 -12.51 -5.91
N VAL A 279 -18.95 -11.30 -6.47
CA VAL A 279 -17.75 -10.46 -6.31
C VAL A 279 -17.49 -10.11 -4.85
N ILE A 280 -18.52 -9.70 -4.09
CA ILE A 280 -18.37 -9.37 -2.68
C ILE A 280 -17.91 -10.60 -1.88
N ALA A 281 -18.53 -11.76 -2.12
CA ALA A 281 -18.22 -12.98 -1.39
C ALA A 281 -16.79 -13.49 -1.67
N ASP A 282 -16.34 -13.46 -2.94
CA ASP A 282 -14.99 -13.82 -3.33
C ASP A 282 -13.95 -12.86 -2.72
N HIS A 283 -14.17 -11.57 -2.91
CA HIS A 283 -13.17 -10.58 -2.54
C HIS A 283 -13.01 -10.45 -1.03
N ILE A 284 -14.08 -10.54 -0.24
CA ILE A 284 -13.94 -10.52 1.22
C ILE A 284 -13.23 -11.76 1.75
N ARG A 285 -13.41 -12.93 1.11
CA ARG A 285 -12.67 -14.13 1.42
C ARG A 285 -11.18 -13.94 1.16
N ALA A 286 -10.81 -13.44 -0.04
CA ALA A 286 -9.44 -13.13 -0.41
C ALA A 286 -8.79 -12.09 0.53
N LEU A 287 -9.50 -11.02 0.85
CA LEU A 287 -9.04 -9.97 1.77
C LEU A 287 -8.81 -10.50 3.18
N SER A 288 -9.72 -11.31 3.70
CA SER A 288 -9.63 -11.86 5.06
C SER A 288 -8.38 -12.70 5.24
N PHE A 289 -8.09 -13.58 4.28
CA PHE A 289 -6.90 -14.42 4.32
C PHE A 289 -5.61 -13.64 4.08
N ALA A 290 -5.57 -12.78 3.08
CA ALA A 290 -4.35 -12.04 2.74
C ALA A 290 -3.95 -11.05 3.85
N ILE A 291 -4.93 -10.36 4.47
CA ILE A 291 -4.68 -9.48 5.62
C ILE A 291 -4.29 -10.29 6.85
N GLY A 292 -4.94 -11.43 7.09
CA GLY A 292 -4.59 -12.36 8.16
C GLY A 292 -3.16 -12.90 8.04
N ASP A 293 -2.65 -13.03 6.80
CA ASP A 293 -1.27 -13.42 6.49
C ASP A 293 -0.29 -12.23 6.45
N GLY A 294 -0.73 -11.03 6.87
CA GLY A 294 0.12 -9.86 7.08
C GLY A 294 0.22 -8.90 5.90
N ALA A 295 -0.49 -9.11 4.78
CA ALA A 295 -0.53 -8.15 3.69
C ALA A 295 -1.48 -6.98 4.02
N LEU A 296 -1.07 -5.75 3.72
CA LEU A 296 -1.88 -4.55 3.97
C LEU A 296 -2.24 -3.84 2.67
N PRO A 297 -3.46 -3.24 2.55
CA PRO A 297 -3.82 -2.44 1.39
C PRO A 297 -2.84 -1.27 1.17
N GLY A 298 -2.40 -1.09 -0.06
CA GLY A 298 -1.39 -0.08 -0.41
C GLY A 298 -1.53 0.41 -1.85
N ASN A 299 -0.56 1.20 -2.31
CA ASN A 299 -0.54 1.76 -3.68
C ASN A 299 0.26 0.91 -4.67
N GLU A 300 1.06 -0.04 -4.19
CA GLU A 300 1.97 -0.83 -5.01
C GLU A 300 1.95 -2.31 -4.60
N GLY A 301 2.38 -3.17 -5.52
CA GLY A 301 2.56 -4.59 -5.27
C GLY A 301 1.33 -5.30 -4.69
N ARG A 302 1.53 -6.08 -3.64
CA ARG A 302 0.46 -6.83 -2.94
C ARG A 302 -0.62 -5.91 -2.38
N GLY A 303 -0.20 -4.78 -1.82
CA GLY A 303 -1.12 -3.80 -1.24
C GLY A 303 -2.08 -3.21 -2.27
N TYR A 304 -1.60 -2.98 -3.49
CA TYR A 304 -2.45 -2.53 -4.59
C TYR A 304 -3.54 -3.56 -4.95
N VAL A 305 -3.17 -4.83 -5.01
CA VAL A 305 -4.14 -5.92 -5.28
C VAL A 305 -5.25 -5.91 -4.22
N LEU A 306 -4.89 -5.86 -2.93
CA LEU A 306 -5.89 -5.83 -1.84
C LEU A 306 -6.78 -4.59 -1.91
N ARG A 307 -6.21 -3.44 -2.20
CA ARG A 307 -6.96 -2.20 -2.39
C ARG A 307 -7.94 -2.29 -3.56
N ARG A 308 -7.50 -2.87 -4.69
CA ARG A 308 -8.34 -3.11 -5.87
C ARG A 308 -9.52 -4.02 -5.54
N LEU A 309 -9.28 -5.17 -4.89
CA LEU A 309 -10.32 -6.11 -4.47
C LEU A 309 -11.35 -5.44 -3.55
N LEU A 310 -10.87 -4.72 -2.51
CA LEU A 310 -11.73 -4.04 -1.56
C LEU A 310 -12.61 -2.99 -2.25
N ARG A 311 -12.02 -2.14 -3.07
CA ARG A 311 -12.77 -1.07 -3.75
C ARG A 311 -13.76 -1.62 -4.77
N ARG A 312 -13.40 -2.70 -5.48
CA ARG A 312 -14.32 -3.41 -6.38
C ARG A 312 -15.51 -3.99 -5.60
N ALA A 313 -15.26 -4.64 -4.47
CA ALA A 313 -16.34 -5.16 -3.61
C ALA A 313 -17.25 -4.03 -3.06
N VAL A 314 -16.69 -2.89 -2.67
CA VAL A 314 -17.46 -1.71 -2.22
C VAL A 314 -18.35 -1.18 -3.33
N MET A 315 -17.85 -1.09 -4.57
CA MET A 315 -18.68 -0.65 -5.72
C MET A 315 -19.84 -1.60 -5.98
N HIS A 316 -19.58 -2.92 -5.90
CA HIS A 316 -20.66 -3.91 -6.02
C HIS A 316 -21.66 -3.81 -4.85
N GLY A 317 -21.21 -3.48 -3.65
CA GLY A 317 -22.10 -3.15 -2.52
C GLY A 317 -23.00 -1.95 -2.82
N ARG A 318 -22.45 -0.89 -3.43
CA ARG A 318 -23.24 0.28 -3.89
C ARG A 318 -24.29 -0.11 -4.94
N ARG A 319 -23.95 -0.99 -5.90
CA ARG A 319 -24.91 -1.54 -6.89
C ARG A 319 -26.05 -2.30 -6.21
N LEU A 320 -25.79 -2.97 -5.09
CA LEU A 320 -26.81 -3.62 -4.26
C LEU A 320 -27.58 -2.65 -3.35
N GLY A 321 -27.19 -1.37 -3.29
CA GLY A 321 -27.83 -0.34 -2.47
C GLY A 321 -27.27 -0.19 -1.06
N ILE A 322 -26.15 -0.84 -0.75
CA ILE A 322 -25.47 -0.69 0.53
C ILE A 322 -24.63 0.59 0.50
N ASN A 323 -25.07 1.61 1.23
CA ASN A 323 -24.42 2.92 1.26
C ASN A 323 -23.50 3.12 2.47
N GLU A 324 -23.55 2.24 3.45
CA GLU A 324 -22.70 2.25 4.63
C GLU A 324 -21.47 1.37 4.43
N THR A 325 -20.44 1.52 5.28
CA THR A 325 -19.34 0.57 5.37
C THR A 325 -19.85 -0.78 5.87
N PHE A 326 -19.56 -1.85 5.18
CA PHE A 326 -20.18 -3.15 5.42
C PHE A 326 -19.24 -4.36 5.27
N LEU A 327 -18.19 -4.28 4.44
CA LEU A 327 -17.33 -5.42 4.13
C LEU A 327 -16.72 -6.04 5.38
N TYR A 328 -16.26 -5.21 6.32
CA TYR A 328 -15.67 -5.68 7.57
C TYR A 328 -16.62 -6.58 8.38
N LYS A 329 -17.95 -6.38 8.26
CA LYS A 329 -18.98 -7.18 8.94
C LYS A 329 -19.06 -8.62 8.43
N LEU A 330 -18.49 -8.90 7.25
CA LEU A 330 -18.47 -10.23 6.62
C LEU A 330 -17.26 -11.07 7.06
N VAL A 331 -16.22 -10.45 7.62
CA VAL A 331 -15.00 -11.13 8.07
C VAL A 331 -15.29 -12.28 9.05
N PRO A 332 -16.15 -12.12 10.09
CA PRO A 332 -16.49 -13.22 10.99
C PRO A 332 -17.10 -14.42 10.28
N THR A 333 -17.93 -14.17 9.26
CA THR A 333 -18.56 -15.26 8.49
C THR A 333 -17.53 -16.04 7.69
N VAL A 334 -16.56 -15.36 7.07
CA VAL A 334 -15.42 -16.01 6.40
C VAL A 334 -14.65 -16.88 7.40
N GLY A 335 -14.31 -16.34 8.56
CA GLY A 335 -13.60 -17.07 9.60
C GLY A 335 -14.36 -18.32 10.07
N GLN A 336 -15.67 -18.22 10.30
CA GLN A 336 -16.52 -19.36 10.73
C GLN A 336 -16.56 -20.49 9.68
N ILE A 337 -16.64 -20.15 8.39
CA ILE A 337 -16.64 -21.16 7.31
C ILE A 337 -15.32 -21.92 7.29
N MET A 338 -14.22 -21.23 7.56
CA MET A 338 -12.87 -21.75 7.37
C MET A 338 -12.21 -22.26 8.66
N GLU A 339 -12.85 -22.07 9.82
CA GLU A 339 -12.30 -22.34 11.17
C GLU A 339 -11.70 -23.74 11.33
N SER A 340 -12.31 -24.74 10.68
CA SER A 340 -11.88 -26.14 10.83
C SER A 340 -10.47 -26.42 10.32
N TYR A 341 -9.91 -25.58 9.45
CA TYR A 341 -8.58 -25.74 8.87
C TYR A 341 -7.73 -24.47 8.94
N TYR A 342 -8.35 -23.28 8.99
CA TYR A 342 -7.70 -21.99 9.06
C TYR A 342 -8.26 -21.16 10.24
N PRO A 343 -8.00 -21.55 11.49
CA PRO A 343 -8.51 -20.84 12.67
C PRO A 343 -7.96 -19.42 12.79
N GLU A 344 -6.81 -19.15 12.17
CA GLU A 344 -6.12 -17.86 12.23
C GLU A 344 -6.94 -16.67 11.71
N VAL A 345 -7.92 -16.89 10.84
CA VAL A 345 -8.83 -15.84 10.36
C VAL A 345 -9.73 -15.34 11.50
N LEU A 346 -10.23 -16.24 12.34
CA LEU A 346 -11.00 -15.87 13.53
C LEU A 346 -10.11 -15.31 14.65
N GLU A 347 -8.95 -15.88 14.86
CA GLU A 347 -7.98 -15.40 15.86
C GLU A 347 -7.56 -13.94 15.59
N LYS A 348 -7.36 -13.58 14.31
CA LYS A 348 -6.99 -12.23 13.86
C LYS A 348 -8.18 -11.38 13.41
N ARG A 349 -9.41 -11.81 13.71
CA ARG A 349 -10.65 -11.16 13.24
C ARG A 349 -10.66 -9.65 13.47
N ASP A 350 -10.40 -9.21 14.70
CA ASP A 350 -10.51 -7.80 15.09
C ASP A 350 -9.51 -6.94 14.32
N PHE A 351 -8.32 -7.47 14.05
CA PHE A 351 -7.31 -6.84 13.21
C PHE A 351 -7.77 -6.73 11.75
N ILE A 352 -8.27 -7.83 11.17
CA ILE A 352 -8.73 -7.88 9.78
C ILE A 352 -9.91 -6.91 9.59
N GLU A 353 -10.91 -6.95 10.49
CA GLU A 353 -12.06 -6.03 10.49
C GLU A 353 -11.61 -4.56 10.50
N LYS A 354 -10.65 -4.21 11.35
CA LYS A 354 -10.13 -2.85 11.49
C LYS A 354 -9.49 -2.36 10.20
N ILE A 355 -8.68 -3.19 9.54
CA ILE A 355 -8.02 -2.86 8.27
C ILE A 355 -9.04 -2.68 7.14
N VAL A 356 -9.95 -3.66 6.97
CA VAL A 356 -10.99 -3.62 5.94
C VAL A 356 -11.86 -2.38 6.12
N LYS A 357 -12.38 -2.14 7.33
CA LYS A 357 -13.23 -0.99 7.65
C LYS A 357 -12.55 0.34 7.34
N ARG A 358 -11.29 0.50 7.71
CA ARG A 358 -10.55 1.73 7.49
C ARG A 358 -10.32 2.04 6.00
N GLU A 359 -9.92 1.05 5.21
CA GLU A 359 -9.73 1.25 3.77
C GLU A 359 -11.10 1.54 3.09
N GLU A 360 -12.16 0.87 3.53
CA GLU A 360 -13.53 1.12 3.09
C GLU A 360 -13.98 2.55 3.42
N GLU A 361 -13.77 3.03 4.66
CA GLU A 361 -14.06 4.41 5.08
C GLU A 361 -13.23 5.43 4.30
N THR A 362 -11.99 5.10 3.98
CA THR A 362 -11.11 5.98 3.18
C THR A 362 -11.64 6.12 1.76
N PHE A 363 -12.07 5.02 1.15
CA PHE A 363 -12.65 5.04 -0.19
C PHE A 363 -14.04 5.69 -0.20
N ALA A 364 -14.86 5.50 0.83
CA ALA A 364 -16.19 6.09 0.95
C ALA A 364 -16.17 7.63 0.90
N ARG A 365 -15.05 8.28 1.26
CA ARG A 365 -14.92 9.75 1.19
C ARG A 365 -14.86 10.28 -0.24
N THR A 366 -14.41 9.48 -1.17
CA THR A 366 -14.17 9.90 -2.57
C THR A 366 -15.06 9.19 -3.58
N ILE A 367 -15.71 8.08 -3.18
CA ILE A 367 -16.45 7.21 -4.09
C ILE A 367 -17.60 7.96 -4.82
N ASP A 368 -18.40 8.74 -4.10
CA ASP A 368 -19.55 9.44 -4.70
C ASP A 368 -19.09 10.52 -5.69
N ALA A 369 -18.02 11.25 -5.32
CA ALA A 369 -17.43 12.26 -6.20
C ALA A 369 -16.76 11.63 -7.43
N GLY A 370 -16.08 10.50 -7.26
CA GLY A 370 -15.42 9.76 -8.34
C GLY A 370 -16.43 9.15 -9.31
N SER A 371 -17.46 8.49 -8.81
CA SER A 371 -18.54 7.93 -9.64
C SER A 371 -19.26 9.03 -10.41
N GLY A 372 -19.64 10.13 -9.76
CA GLY A 372 -20.28 11.27 -10.44
C GLY A 372 -19.36 11.94 -11.47
N HIS A 373 -18.05 11.93 -11.26
CA HIS A 373 -17.08 12.40 -12.26
C HIS A 373 -17.02 11.45 -13.46
N LEU A 374 -16.96 10.14 -13.25
CA LEU A 374 -16.99 9.14 -14.32
C LEU A 374 -18.28 9.23 -15.13
N ASP A 375 -19.45 9.30 -14.48
CA ASP A 375 -20.75 9.46 -15.15
C ASP A 375 -20.78 10.71 -16.05
N SER A 376 -20.19 11.81 -15.57
CA SER A 376 -20.08 13.04 -16.36
C SER A 376 -19.19 12.87 -17.59
N LEU A 377 -18.07 12.16 -17.46
CA LEU A 377 -17.17 11.85 -18.55
C LEU A 377 -17.82 10.95 -19.60
N LEU A 378 -18.53 9.89 -19.17
CA LEU A 378 -19.26 8.98 -20.06
C LEU A 378 -20.40 9.72 -20.79
N ALA A 379 -21.10 10.62 -20.10
CA ALA A 379 -22.12 11.46 -20.73
C ALA A 379 -21.52 12.42 -21.78
N GLN A 380 -20.34 12.96 -21.52
CA GLN A 380 -19.60 13.80 -22.48
C GLN A 380 -19.16 12.97 -23.71
N LEU A 381 -18.57 11.79 -23.51
CA LEU A 381 -18.21 10.88 -24.61
C LEU A 381 -19.42 10.57 -25.51
N LYS A 382 -20.58 10.30 -24.89
CA LYS A 382 -21.82 10.07 -25.62
C LYS A 382 -22.25 11.28 -26.47
N ALA A 383 -22.11 12.49 -25.92
CA ALA A 383 -22.45 13.72 -26.61
C ALA A 383 -21.49 14.02 -27.77
N GLU A 384 -20.20 13.66 -27.61
CA GLU A 384 -19.15 13.84 -28.62
C GLU A 384 -19.11 12.68 -29.65
N GLY A 385 -19.87 11.59 -29.44
CA GLY A 385 -19.84 10.40 -30.31
C GLY A 385 -18.53 9.65 -30.26
N LYS A 386 -17.78 9.77 -29.15
CA LYS A 386 -16.55 9.03 -28.87
C LYS A 386 -16.87 7.74 -28.11
N ASP A 387 -16.02 6.75 -28.21
CA ASP A 387 -16.17 5.42 -27.58
C ASP A 387 -15.06 5.09 -26.57
N THR A 388 -14.10 6.01 -26.37
CA THR A 388 -12.91 5.75 -25.56
C THR A 388 -12.65 6.87 -24.55
N LEU A 389 -12.50 6.52 -23.28
CA LEU A 389 -12.17 7.45 -22.18
C LEU A 389 -10.67 7.81 -22.23
N GLU A 390 -10.35 9.08 -22.19
CA GLU A 390 -8.98 9.58 -22.31
C GLU A 390 -8.11 9.22 -21.09
N GLY A 391 -6.84 8.83 -21.31
CA GLY A 391 -5.92 8.42 -20.25
C GLY A 391 -5.70 9.45 -19.13
N LYS A 392 -5.80 10.75 -19.43
CA LYS A 392 -5.70 11.83 -18.42
C LYS A 392 -6.89 11.82 -17.43
N ASP A 393 -8.08 11.53 -17.92
CA ASP A 393 -9.28 11.47 -17.09
C ASP A 393 -9.27 10.21 -16.22
N ILE A 394 -8.79 9.08 -16.77
CA ILE A 394 -8.56 7.84 -16.04
C ILE A 394 -7.52 8.08 -14.93
N PHE A 395 -6.42 8.77 -15.24
CA PHE A 395 -5.40 9.13 -14.27
C PHE A 395 -5.96 10.02 -13.15
N LYS A 396 -6.84 10.96 -13.46
CA LYS A 396 -7.51 11.80 -12.46
C LYS A 396 -8.43 10.98 -11.55
N LEU A 397 -9.17 10.02 -12.11
CA LEU A 397 -9.98 9.08 -11.32
C LEU A 397 -9.10 8.25 -10.38
N TYR A 398 -7.95 7.80 -10.85
CA TYR A 398 -6.98 7.05 -10.05
C TYR A 398 -6.33 7.89 -8.95
N ASP A 399 -5.73 9.04 -9.31
CA ASP A 399 -4.90 9.86 -8.41
C ASP A 399 -5.73 10.64 -7.40
N THR A 400 -6.84 11.24 -7.84
CA THR A 400 -7.66 12.14 -7.02
C THR A 400 -8.77 11.41 -6.28
N TYR A 401 -9.44 10.48 -6.96
CA TYR A 401 -10.62 9.80 -6.40
C TYR A 401 -10.33 8.38 -5.93
N GLY A 402 -9.13 7.86 -6.21
CA GLY A 402 -8.70 6.55 -5.77
C GLY A 402 -9.41 5.39 -6.48
N PHE A 403 -9.86 5.58 -7.71
CA PHE A 403 -10.40 4.51 -8.55
C PHE A 403 -9.25 3.74 -9.19
N PRO A 404 -9.05 2.45 -8.89
CA PRO A 404 -8.14 1.61 -9.66
C PRO A 404 -8.48 1.68 -11.14
N VAL A 405 -7.46 1.61 -12.00
CA VAL A 405 -7.68 1.72 -13.46
C VAL A 405 -8.60 0.61 -13.97
N GLU A 406 -8.42 -0.60 -13.43
CA GLU A 406 -9.24 -1.77 -13.80
C GLU A 406 -10.71 -1.60 -13.36
N LEU A 407 -10.95 -0.93 -12.24
CA LEU A 407 -12.32 -0.60 -11.82
C LEU A 407 -12.94 0.45 -12.74
N THR A 408 -12.16 1.44 -13.18
CA THR A 408 -12.60 2.44 -14.17
C THR A 408 -12.91 1.76 -15.50
N GLU A 409 -12.08 0.81 -15.93
CA GLU A 409 -12.28 0.00 -17.12
C GLU A 409 -13.57 -0.81 -17.05
N GLU A 410 -13.77 -1.59 -15.99
CA GLU A 410 -14.98 -2.38 -15.76
C GLU A 410 -16.25 -1.51 -15.84
N LEU A 411 -16.24 -0.35 -15.17
CA LEU A 411 -17.38 0.57 -15.17
C LEU A 411 -17.63 1.23 -16.54
N ALA A 412 -16.56 1.51 -17.29
CA ALA A 412 -16.65 2.06 -18.62
C ALA A 412 -17.16 1.01 -19.63
N GLU A 413 -16.64 -0.22 -19.58
CA GLU A 413 -17.09 -1.36 -20.41
C GLU A 413 -18.56 -1.70 -20.16
N ASP A 414 -19.00 -1.74 -18.91
CA ASP A 414 -20.41 -1.94 -18.54
C ASP A 414 -21.34 -0.88 -19.18
N ALA A 415 -20.80 0.33 -19.39
CA ALA A 415 -21.50 1.41 -20.07
C ALA A 415 -21.31 1.42 -21.60
N GLY A 416 -20.52 0.48 -22.15
CA GLY A 416 -20.25 0.32 -23.59
C GLY A 416 -19.11 1.21 -24.11
N TYR A 417 -18.15 1.58 -23.27
CA TYR A 417 -16.99 2.41 -23.60
C TYR A 417 -15.68 1.69 -23.32
N ASN A 418 -14.64 2.05 -24.08
CA ASN A 418 -13.25 1.60 -23.87
C ASN A 418 -12.45 2.61 -23.05
N ILE A 419 -11.23 2.25 -22.62
CA ILE A 419 -10.29 3.14 -21.96
C ILE A 419 -8.96 3.26 -22.68
N ASP A 420 -8.28 4.41 -22.57
CA ASP A 420 -6.94 4.68 -23.12
C ASP A 420 -5.85 4.30 -22.11
N HIS A 421 -5.43 3.05 -22.13
CA HIS A 421 -4.36 2.52 -21.26
C HIS A 421 -3.00 3.21 -21.48
N GLU A 422 -2.64 3.53 -22.73
CA GLU A 422 -1.36 4.14 -23.04
C GLU A 422 -1.30 5.59 -22.56
N GLY A 423 -2.39 6.33 -22.73
CA GLY A 423 -2.52 7.67 -22.17
C GLY A 423 -2.49 7.66 -20.63
N PHE A 424 -3.08 6.67 -19.99
CA PHE A 424 -2.99 6.49 -18.53
C PHE A 424 -1.54 6.22 -18.08
N LYS A 425 -0.83 5.29 -18.72
CA LYS A 425 0.59 5.00 -18.42
C LYS A 425 1.47 6.23 -18.60
N SER A 426 1.22 7.03 -19.64
CA SER A 426 1.95 8.27 -19.88
C SER A 426 1.72 9.29 -18.76
N ALA A 427 0.48 9.50 -18.34
CA ALA A 427 0.13 10.41 -17.24
C ALA A 427 0.73 9.96 -15.89
N MET A 428 0.73 8.65 -15.62
CA MET A 428 1.37 8.06 -14.47
C MET A 428 2.88 8.31 -14.46
N LYS A 429 3.53 8.12 -15.62
CA LYS A 429 4.97 8.36 -15.76
C LYS A 429 5.32 9.83 -15.54
N GLU A 430 4.54 10.76 -16.09
CA GLU A 430 4.74 12.19 -15.87
C GLU A 430 4.65 12.58 -14.39
N GLN A 431 3.76 11.93 -13.63
CA GLN A 431 3.67 12.15 -12.17
C GLN A 431 4.90 11.59 -11.45
N GLN A 432 5.31 10.36 -11.78
CA GLN A 432 6.52 9.75 -11.21
C GLN A 432 7.77 10.57 -11.51
N ASP A 433 7.91 11.09 -12.72
CA ASP A 433 9.05 11.93 -13.11
C ASP A 433 9.02 13.27 -12.37
N ARG A 434 7.85 13.86 -12.14
CA ARG A 434 7.68 15.06 -11.30
C ARG A 434 8.03 14.78 -9.83
N ALA A 435 7.61 13.64 -9.29
CA ALA A 435 7.95 13.22 -7.93
C ALA A 435 9.46 12.96 -7.79
N ARG A 436 10.09 12.31 -8.78
CA ARG A 436 11.55 12.09 -8.83
C ARG A 436 12.32 13.39 -8.96
N ALA A 437 11.85 14.39 -9.72
CA ALA A 437 12.48 15.70 -9.86
C ALA A 437 12.39 16.54 -8.57
N ALA A 438 11.42 16.27 -7.71
CA ALA A 438 11.25 16.91 -6.39
C ALA A 438 12.15 16.29 -5.31
N VAL A 439 12.61 15.05 -5.50
CA VAL A 439 13.59 14.38 -4.63
C VAL A 439 14.99 14.83 -5.08
N VAL A 440 15.65 15.60 -4.25
CA VAL A 440 17.03 16.07 -4.47
C VAL A 440 17.95 14.85 -4.72
N LYS A 441 18.68 14.92 -5.84
CA LYS A 441 19.66 14.01 -6.39
C LYS A 441 20.36 13.09 -5.39
N GLY A 442 19.91 11.86 -5.31
CA GLY A 442 20.73 10.71 -4.97
C GLY A 442 20.80 9.83 -6.22
N GLY A 443 21.99 9.56 -6.69
CA GLY A 443 22.45 8.99 -7.93
C GLY A 443 21.44 8.16 -8.76
N SER A 444 21.23 8.61 -9.99
CA SER A 444 20.63 7.78 -11.03
C SER A 444 21.51 6.56 -11.29
N MET A 445 20.91 5.42 -11.67
CA MET A 445 21.67 4.25 -12.20
C MET A 445 22.64 4.76 -13.28
N GLY A 446 23.93 4.81 -12.94
CA GLY A 446 24.99 5.08 -13.88
C GLY A 446 25.12 3.96 -14.90
N MET A 447 25.60 4.27 -16.12
CA MET A 447 26.04 3.25 -17.08
C MET A 447 26.99 2.28 -16.38
N GLN A 448 26.92 0.99 -16.72
CA GLN A 448 27.86 0.00 -16.24
C GLN A 448 29.29 0.48 -16.48
N ASN A 449 30.04 0.74 -15.40
CA ASN A 449 31.42 1.15 -15.48
C ASN A 449 32.30 -0.09 -15.57
N GLU A 450 32.87 -0.34 -16.75
CA GLU A 450 33.69 -1.51 -17.01
C GLU A 450 34.94 -1.57 -16.09
N THR A 451 35.47 -0.42 -15.66
CA THR A 451 36.60 -0.33 -14.73
C THR A 451 36.22 -0.84 -13.33
N LEU A 452 35.01 -0.51 -12.84
CA LEU A 452 34.51 -1.00 -11.56
C LEU A 452 34.13 -2.49 -11.63
N ALA A 453 33.55 -2.93 -12.76
CA ALA A 453 33.24 -4.35 -12.97
C ALA A 453 34.52 -5.23 -13.05
N GLY A 454 35.67 -4.63 -13.41
CA GLY A 454 36.96 -5.29 -13.46
C GLY A 454 37.67 -5.44 -12.11
N ILE A 455 37.06 -4.99 -10.99
CA ILE A 455 37.66 -5.20 -9.64
C ILE A 455 37.40 -6.64 -9.24
N VAL A 456 38.50 -7.41 -9.07
CA VAL A 456 38.46 -8.83 -8.65
C VAL A 456 39.14 -9.03 -7.30
N GLU A 457 39.82 -8.02 -6.79
CA GLU A 457 40.57 -8.06 -5.54
C GLU A 457 39.57 -8.18 -4.36
N GLU A 458 39.88 -9.13 -3.46
CA GLU A 458 39.12 -9.32 -2.24
C GLU A 458 39.51 -8.28 -1.18
N SER A 459 38.55 -7.83 -0.40
CA SER A 459 38.73 -6.91 0.71
C SER A 459 37.92 -7.41 1.91
N ARG A 460 38.53 -7.52 3.07
CA ARG A 460 37.87 -7.98 4.29
C ARG A 460 37.53 -6.79 5.18
N PHE A 461 36.24 -6.68 5.56
CA PHE A 461 35.80 -5.72 6.56
C PHE A 461 36.03 -6.24 7.98
N GLU A 462 36.64 -5.42 8.83
CA GLU A 462 36.96 -5.75 10.24
C GLU A 462 36.05 -4.96 11.16
N TYR A 463 35.09 -5.65 11.83
CA TYR A 463 34.05 -5.03 12.65
C TYR A 463 34.57 -4.37 13.92
N ASP A 464 35.52 -5.00 14.61
CA ASP A 464 35.86 -4.66 15.99
C ASP A 464 37.08 -3.73 16.11
N THR A 465 37.42 -3.00 15.05
CA THR A 465 38.55 -2.09 15.08
C THR A 465 38.22 -0.72 14.48
N TYR A 466 38.82 0.30 15.06
CA TYR A 466 38.74 1.68 14.57
C TYR A 466 39.95 2.12 13.76
N SER A 467 41.03 1.32 13.79
CA SER A 467 42.24 1.57 13.03
C SER A 467 42.99 0.27 12.76
N LEU A 468 43.48 0.10 11.53
CA LEU A 468 44.32 -1.05 11.14
C LEU A 468 45.29 -0.66 10.03
N GLU A 469 46.37 -1.41 9.89
CA GLU A 469 47.32 -1.29 8.79
C GLU A 469 46.93 -2.28 7.66
N SER A 470 46.79 -1.77 6.44
CA SER A 470 46.38 -2.59 5.30
C SER A 470 47.11 -2.18 4.01
N SER A 471 47.31 -3.15 3.13
CA SER A 471 47.90 -2.94 1.81
C SER A 471 46.87 -2.39 0.84
N LEU A 472 47.22 -1.35 0.09
CA LEU A 472 46.39 -0.77 -0.97
C LEU A 472 46.43 -1.68 -2.21
N SER A 473 45.30 -2.26 -2.60
CA SER A 473 45.19 -3.25 -3.68
C SER A 473 44.81 -2.62 -5.02
N VAL A 474 43.92 -1.60 -5.02
CA VAL A 474 43.44 -0.97 -6.25
C VAL A 474 43.34 0.54 -6.06
N ILE A 475 43.74 1.28 -7.10
CA ILE A 475 43.50 2.71 -7.26
C ILE A 475 42.74 2.91 -8.57
N ILE A 476 41.63 3.65 -8.52
CA ILE A 476 40.90 4.13 -9.70
C ILE A 476 40.85 5.65 -9.60
N ALA A 477 41.45 6.35 -10.56
CA ALA A 477 41.42 7.79 -10.71
C ALA A 477 40.97 8.12 -12.15
N ASP A 478 40.13 9.14 -12.33
CA ASP A 478 39.58 9.54 -13.63
C ASP A 478 38.94 8.38 -14.42
N ASN A 479 38.30 7.44 -13.73
CA ASN A 479 37.68 6.21 -14.26
C ASN A 479 38.69 5.18 -14.84
N GLU A 480 39.98 5.35 -14.60
CA GLU A 480 41.02 4.41 -15.04
C GLU A 480 41.75 3.82 -13.85
N ARG A 481 42.09 2.54 -13.96
CA ARG A 481 42.93 1.86 -12.97
C ARG A 481 44.39 2.35 -13.12
N THR A 482 45.01 2.75 -12.01
CA THR A 482 46.37 3.28 -11.98
C THR A 482 47.16 2.66 -10.82
N GLU A 483 48.52 2.68 -10.96
CA GLU A 483 49.44 2.19 -9.92
C GLU A 483 49.72 3.23 -8.83
N ALA A 484 49.49 4.53 -9.10
CA ALA A 484 49.70 5.60 -8.14
C ALA A 484 48.83 6.82 -8.44
N VAL A 485 48.53 7.60 -7.39
CA VAL A 485 47.81 8.88 -7.49
C VAL A 485 48.42 9.86 -6.47
N SER A 486 48.55 11.14 -6.81
CA SER A 486 49.15 12.16 -5.94
C SER A 486 48.23 13.29 -5.50
N GLU A 487 47.14 13.50 -6.19
CA GLU A 487 46.12 14.56 -5.88
C GLU A 487 44.77 14.23 -6.52
N GLY A 488 43.74 14.93 -6.12
CA GLY A 488 42.39 14.76 -6.65
C GLY A 488 41.55 13.75 -5.90
N GLN A 489 40.47 13.34 -6.52
CA GLN A 489 39.56 12.30 -5.96
C GLN A 489 39.91 10.94 -6.56
N ALA A 490 39.94 9.89 -5.73
CA ALA A 490 40.21 8.54 -6.18
C ALA A 490 39.29 7.54 -5.46
N LEU A 491 39.14 6.35 -6.09
CA LEU A 491 38.48 5.19 -5.48
C LEU A 491 39.58 4.15 -5.14
N LEU A 492 39.53 3.67 -3.91
CA LEU A 492 40.55 2.75 -3.37
C LEU A 492 39.93 1.46 -2.86
N VAL A 493 40.62 0.33 -3.07
CA VAL A 493 40.32 -0.95 -2.43
C VAL A 493 41.56 -1.41 -1.65
N PHE A 494 41.37 -1.78 -0.38
CA PHE A 494 42.39 -2.30 0.51
C PHE A 494 42.17 -3.80 0.76
N ALA A 495 43.23 -4.54 1.08
CA ALA A 495 43.12 -5.96 1.43
C ALA A 495 42.25 -6.20 2.69
N GLN A 496 42.32 -5.28 3.66
CA GLN A 496 41.43 -5.24 4.83
C GLN A 496 41.04 -3.80 5.12
N THR A 497 39.86 -3.59 5.72
CA THR A 497 39.40 -2.23 6.05
C THR A 497 38.55 -2.18 7.31
N PRO A 498 38.72 -1.16 8.16
CA PRO A 498 37.81 -0.87 9.28
C PRO A 498 36.63 -0.02 8.85
N PHE A 499 36.60 0.49 7.59
CA PHE A 499 35.56 1.36 7.07
C PHE A 499 34.32 0.58 6.64
N TYR A 500 33.20 0.83 7.28
CA TYR A 500 31.90 0.26 6.89
C TYR A 500 31.42 0.87 5.57
N ALA A 501 31.10 0.02 4.60
CA ALA A 501 30.44 0.45 3.38
C ALA A 501 28.93 0.61 3.60
N GLU A 502 28.33 1.66 3.05
CA GLU A 502 26.88 1.92 3.18
C GLU A 502 26.06 0.71 2.77
N MET A 503 25.28 0.19 3.70
CA MET A 503 24.41 -0.98 3.50
C MET A 503 23.38 -1.11 4.64
N GLY A 504 22.19 -1.69 4.33
CA GLY A 504 21.20 -2.05 5.35
C GLY A 504 20.68 -0.86 6.16
N GLY A 505 20.66 0.34 5.55
CA GLY A 505 20.22 1.57 6.22
C GLY A 505 21.24 2.22 7.16
N GLN A 506 22.45 1.67 7.29
CA GLN A 506 23.55 2.33 7.99
C GLN A 506 24.43 3.09 6.99
N VAL A 507 24.70 4.37 7.27
CA VAL A 507 25.59 5.21 6.46
C VAL A 507 27.06 4.75 6.54
N ALA A 508 27.81 5.05 5.47
CA ALA A 508 29.24 4.75 5.38
C ALA A 508 30.07 5.47 6.44
N ASP A 509 31.21 4.91 6.78
CA ASP A 509 32.21 5.59 7.61
C ASP A 509 32.98 6.63 6.84
N THR A 510 33.53 7.58 7.59
CA THR A 510 34.52 8.55 7.13
C THR A 510 35.76 8.48 8.00
N GLY A 511 36.88 9.00 7.51
CA GLY A 511 38.12 9.01 8.30
C GLY A 511 39.34 9.38 7.48
N ARG A 512 40.51 8.83 7.85
CA ARG A 512 41.80 9.22 7.29
C ARG A 512 42.64 8.00 6.95
N ILE A 513 43.47 8.17 5.93
CA ILE A 513 44.50 7.23 5.54
C ILE A 513 45.85 7.88 5.84
N LYS A 514 46.71 7.18 6.59
CA LYS A 514 48.04 7.67 7.02
C LYS A 514 49.14 6.83 6.44
N ASN A 515 50.27 7.47 6.19
CA ASN A 515 51.50 6.79 5.80
C ASN A 515 52.26 6.20 7.03
N ASP A 516 53.39 5.56 6.78
CA ASP A 516 54.28 4.96 7.78
C ASP A 516 54.85 5.97 8.77
N LYS A 517 54.84 7.27 8.43
CA LYS A 517 55.29 8.37 9.33
C LYS A 517 54.16 8.94 10.17
N GLY A 518 52.89 8.48 9.95
CA GLY A 518 51.70 8.98 10.62
C GLY A 518 51.08 10.22 9.98
N ASP A 519 51.62 10.69 8.83
CA ASP A 519 51.04 11.83 8.11
C ASP A 519 49.77 11.39 7.37
N THR A 520 48.73 12.22 7.40
CA THR A 520 47.51 11.98 6.64
C THR A 520 47.79 12.18 5.14
N VAL A 521 47.57 11.16 4.35
CA VAL A 521 47.81 11.14 2.89
C VAL A 521 46.51 11.16 2.07
N ALA A 522 45.39 10.80 2.70
CA ALA A 522 44.06 10.96 2.10
C ALA A 522 42.98 11.04 3.17
N GLU A 523 41.86 11.66 2.82
CA GLU A 523 40.62 11.69 3.62
C GLU A 523 39.58 10.80 2.94
N VAL A 524 39.02 9.82 3.68
CA VAL A 524 37.93 8.98 3.24
C VAL A 524 36.61 9.74 3.49
N VAL A 525 35.91 10.06 2.41
CA VAL A 525 34.67 10.85 2.45
C VAL A 525 33.43 9.97 2.31
N ASP A 526 33.55 8.80 1.68
CA ASP A 526 32.46 7.84 1.50
C ASP A 526 33.02 6.43 1.27
N VAL A 527 32.21 5.41 1.56
CA VAL A 527 32.54 4.02 1.28
C VAL A 527 31.29 3.30 0.77
N GLN A 528 31.35 2.84 -0.46
CA GLN A 528 30.28 2.11 -1.13
C GLN A 528 30.73 0.68 -1.43
N LYS A 529 29.82 -0.18 -1.88
CA LYS A 529 30.19 -1.50 -2.39
C LYS A 529 30.48 -1.44 -3.88
N ALA A 530 31.63 -1.97 -4.27
CA ALA A 530 31.95 -2.27 -5.67
C ALA A 530 30.98 -3.33 -6.24
N PRO A 531 30.88 -3.51 -7.57
CA PRO A 531 30.01 -4.53 -8.18
C PRO A 531 30.28 -5.96 -7.69
N ASN A 532 31.50 -6.30 -7.30
CA ASN A 532 31.86 -7.57 -6.68
C ASN A 532 31.57 -7.65 -5.16
N GLY A 533 30.92 -6.63 -4.59
CA GLY A 533 30.54 -6.55 -3.18
C GLY A 533 31.62 -6.09 -2.21
N GLN A 534 32.80 -5.74 -2.69
CA GLN A 534 33.92 -5.29 -1.85
C GLN A 534 33.79 -3.81 -1.45
N PRO A 535 34.31 -3.40 -0.26
CA PRO A 535 34.32 -1.99 0.15
C PRO A 535 35.17 -1.14 -0.80
N LEU A 536 34.57 -0.11 -1.38
CA LEU A 536 35.19 0.86 -2.30
C LEU A 536 35.22 2.23 -1.64
N HIS A 537 36.42 2.70 -1.29
CA HIS A 537 36.64 3.93 -0.56
C HIS A 537 36.76 5.11 -1.51
N THR A 538 35.88 6.08 -1.42
CA THR A 538 36.01 7.38 -2.10
C THR A 538 36.86 8.32 -1.26
N VAL A 539 38.00 8.76 -1.79
CA VAL A 539 38.94 9.55 -1.03
C VAL A 539 39.33 10.85 -1.73
N ASN A 540 39.64 11.88 -0.93
CA ASN A 540 40.34 13.06 -1.36
C ASN A 540 41.82 12.86 -1.08
N VAL A 541 42.64 12.76 -2.12
CA VAL A 541 44.09 12.48 -2.03
C VAL A 541 44.83 13.76 -1.70
N LEU A 542 45.62 13.71 -0.61
CA LEU A 542 46.40 14.86 -0.09
C LEU A 542 47.92 14.68 -0.36
N ALA A 543 48.34 13.44 -0.53
CA ALA A 543 49.73 13.10 -0.88
C ALA A 543 49.76 11.77 -1.64
N SER A 544 50.89 11.47 -2.27
CA SER A 544 51.03 10.30 -3.15
C SER A 544 50.68 8.96 -2.47
N LEU A 545 49.80 8.22 -3.13
CA LEU A 545 49.41 6.84 -2.80
C LEU A 545 49.87 5.90 -3.90
N SER A 546 50.28 4.67 -3.55
CA SER A 546 50.77 3.65 -4.49
C SER A 546 50.21 2.27 -4.15
N VAL A 547 49.82 1.49 -5.16
CA VAL A 547 49.42 0.09 -5.02
C VAL A 547 50.56 -0.73 -4.40
N GLY A 548 50.21 -1.71 -3.56
CA GLY A 548 51.16 -2.58 -2.86
C GLY A 548 51.77 -1.94 -1.62
N THR A 549 51.49 -0.68 -1.30
CA THR A 549 51.98 0.00 -0.11
C THR A 549 51.01 -0.16 1.05
N ASN A 550 51.56 -0.36 2.26
CA ASN A 550 50.78 -0.40 3.48
C ASN A 550 50.48 1.01 3.98
N TYR A 551 49.22 1.21 4.40
CA TYR A 551 48.73 2.45 5.01
C TYR A 551 47.97 2.15 6.28
N THR A 552 47.97 3.06 7.23
CA THR A 552 47.12 2.99 8.41
C THR A 552 45.78 3.63 8.07
N LEU A 553 44.72 2.83 8.13
CA LEU A 553 43.33 3.22 7.94
C LEU A 553 42.73 3.57 9.30
N GLU A 554 42.23 4.78 9.49
CA GLU A 554 41.64 5.27 10.74
C GLU A 554 40.28 5.90 10.51
N ILE A 555 39.25 5.28 11.07
CA ILE A 555 37.88 5.82 10.96
C ILE A 555 37.65 6.95 11.97
N ASN A 556 36.61 7.78 11.67
CA ASN A 556 36.10 8.75 12.63
C ASN A 556 35.34 8.00 13.74
N LYS A 557 36.00 7.71 14.84
CA LYS A 557 35.42 6.93 15.92
C LYS A 557 34.22 7.59 16.57
N GLU A 558 34.21 8.92 16.71
CA GLU A 558 33.06 9.63 17.33
C GLU A 558 31.81 9.47 16.46
N ARG A 559 31.95 9.61 15.14
CA ARG A 559 30.89 9.41 14.17
C ARG A 559 30.40 7.94 14.18
N ARG A 560 31.32 6.96 14.11
CA ARG A 560 30.98 5.54 14.16
C ARG A 560 30.17 5.20 15.43
N LEU A 561 30.59 5.65 16.60
CA LEU A 561 29.88 5.40 17.86
C LEU A 561 28.51 6.05 17.87
N ALA A 562 28.34 7.24 17.27
CA ALA A 562 27.02 7.89 17.17
C ALA A 562 26.08 7.08 16.23
N VAL A 563 26.60 6.59 15.11
CA VAL A 563 25.86 5.73 14.18
C VAL A 563 25.48 4.40 14.84
N GLU A 564 26.40 3.75 15.56
CA GLU A 564 26.15 2.49 16.29
C GLU A 564 25.09 2.65 17.38
N LYS A 565 25.05 3.81 18.07
CA LYS A 565 23.98 4.13 19.03
C LYS A 565 22.62 4.15 18.34
N ASN A 566 22.52 4.86 17.23
CA ASN A 566 21.29 4.96 16.46
C ASN A 566 20.88 3.60 15.86
N HIS A 567 21.82 2.85 15.32
CA HIS A 567 21.54 1.54 14.73
C HIS A 567 21.12 0.51 15.79
N THR A 568 21.79 0.49 16.94
CA THR A 568 21.40 -0.40 18.05
C THR A 568 20.02 0.00 18.61
N ALA A 569 19.75 1.30 18.73
CA ALA A 569 18.43 1.79 19.15
C ALA A 569 17.32 1.46 18.14
N THR A 570 17.64 1.33 16.84
CA THR A 570 16.70 0.91 15.81
C THR A 570 16.15 -0.50 16.07
N HIS A 571 17.00 -1.44 16.47
CA HIS A 571 16.56 -2.79 16.85
C HIS A 571 15.70 -2.78 18.12
N LEU A 572 16.02 -1.97 19.12
CA LEU A 572 15.18 -1.82 20.31
C LEU A 572 13.83 -1.19 19.96
N LEU A 573 13.83 -0.19 19.08
CA LEU A 573 12.61 0.46 18.59
C LEU A 573 11.72 -0.52 17.81
N HIS A 574 12.30 -1.36 16.95
CA HIS A 574 11.55 -2.35 16.18
C HIS A 574 10.84 -3.36 17.10
N ALA A 575 11.55 -3.90 18.08
CA ALA A 575 10.96 -4.79 19.08
C ALA A 575 9.87 -4.09 19.93
N ALA A 576 10.09 -2.84 20.35
CA ALA A 576 9.09 -2.05 21.08
C ALA A 576 7.83 -1.78 20.25
N LEU A 577 7.98 -1.53 18.95
CA LEU A 577 6.84 -1.37 18.04
C LEU A 577 6.01 -2.67 17.95
N HIS A 578 6.65 -3.82 17.86
CA HIS A 578 5.97 -5.12 17.89
C HIS A 578 5.19 -5.32 19.20
N ASN A 579 5.80 -4.99 20.33
CA ASN A 579 5.19 -5.18 21.65
C ASN A 579 4.00 -4.24 21.88
N VAL A 580 4.11 -2.98 21.47
CA VAL A 580 3.09 -1.94 21.78
C VAL A 580 2.00 -1.87 20.71
N ILE A 581 2.36 -1.99 19.43
CA ILE A 581 1.44 -1.83 18.29
C ILE A 581 1.00 -3.19 17.75
N GLY A 582 1.92 -4.17 17.70
CA GLY A 582 1.67 -5.52 17.22
C GLY A 582 2.66 -5.97 16.14
N GLU A 583 2.71 -7.27 15.91
CA GLU A 583 3.65 -7.94 14.99
C GLU A 583 3.61 -7.45 13.54
N HIS A 584 2.53 -6.79 13.13
CA HIS A 584 2.40 -6.21 11.80
C HIS A 584 3.26 -4.94 11.58
N ALA A 585 3.79 -4.34 12.65
CA ALA A 585 4.64 -3.15 12.57
C ALA A 585 6.07 -3.49 12.12
N THR A 586 6.20 -4.12 10.95
CA THR A 586 7.47 -4.57 10.40
C THR A 586 8.23 -3.45 9.69
N GLN A 587 9.55 -3.57 9.65
CA GLN A 587 10.40 -2.59 8.96
C GLN A 587 10.10 -2.53 7.46
N ALA A 588 9.80 -1.33 6.97
CA ALA A 588 9.68 -1.00 5.55
C ALA A 588 10.94 -0.26 5.02
N GLY A 589 11.73 0.33 5.91
CA GLY A 589 13.00 0.98 5.61
C GLY A 589 13.64 1.57 6.86
N SER A 590 14.94 1.80 6.81
CA SER A 590 15.68 2.44 7.90
C SER A 590 16.78 3.35 7.38
N LEU A 591 17.20 4.30 8.19
CA LEU A 591 18.39 5.10 7.99
C LEU A 591 18.99 5.40 9.38
N ASN A 592 20.26 5.04 9.55
CA ASN A 592 21.02 5.27 10.78
C ASN A 592 22.25 6.12 10.45
N GLU A 593 22.21 7.38 10.86
CA GLU A 593 23.31 8.33 10.72
C GLU A 593 23.73 8.92 12.08
N GLU A 594 24.69 9.81 12.11
CA GLU A 594 25.26 10.30 13.38
C GLU A 594 24.31 11.18 14.17
N GLU A 595 23.40 11.89 13.49
CA GLU A 595 22.50 12.86 14.11
C GLU A 595 21.18 12.24 14.55
N PHE A 596 20.63 11.29 13.77
CA PHE A 596 19.35 10.65 14.06
C PHE A 596 19.24 9.24 13.47
N LEU A 597 18.23 8.53 13.90
CA LEU A 597 17.72 7.35 13.22
C LEU A 597 16.36 7.66 12.61
N ARG A 598 16.08 7.05 11.46
CA ARG A 598 14.78 7.03 10.80
C ARG A 598 14.34 5.59 10.64
N PHE A 599 13.12 5.30 11.07
CA PHE A 599 12.54 3.97 10.96
C PHE A 599 11.17 4.05 10.29
N ASP A 600 11.06 3.45 9.12
CA ASP A 600 9.83 3.34 8.35
C ASP A 600 9.24 1.96 8.61
N PHE A 601 7.97 1.89 9.00
CA PHE A 601 7.32 0.64 9.38
C PHE A 601 5.89 0.56 8.87
N THR A 602 5.40 -0.67 8.72
CA THR A 602 4.03 -0.94 8.29
C THR A 602 3.07 -0.68 9.44
N HIS A 603 2.20 0.31 9.28
CA HIS A 603 1.11 0.57 10.20
C HIS A 603 0.07 1.45 9.53
N PHE A 604 -1.21 1.16 9.79
CA PHE A 604 -2.35 1.70 9.06
C PHE A 604 -2.92 3.00 9.65
N GLU A 605 -2.53 3.41 10.86
CA GLU A 605 -3.00 4.63 11.50
C GLU A 605 -1.86 5.43 12.16
N ALA A 606 -2.16 6.67 12.57
CA ALA A 606 -1.21 7.46 13.34
C ALA A 606 -1.00 6.81 14.71
N VAL A 607 0.26 6.65 15.11
CA VAL A 607 0.59 6.17 16.45
C VAL A 607 0.17 7.23 17.45
N SER A 608 -0.62 6.85 18.44
CA SER A 608 -1.11 7.79 19.44
C SER A 608 0.02 8.31 20.33
N ASN A 609 -0.17 9.48 20.92
CA ASN A 609 0.81 10.05 21.87
C ASN A 609 1.05 9.14 23.10
N GLU A 610 0.10 8.31 23.45
CA GLU A 610 0.23 7.35 24.56
C GLU A 610 1.11 6.17 24.12
N GLU A 611 0.85 5.59 22.96
CA GLU A 611 1.69 4.53 22.37
C GLU A 611 3.12 5.01 22.14
N LEU A 612 3.31 6.22 21.57
CA LEU A 612 4.66 6.78 21.38
C LEU A 612 5.41 6.93 22.69
N ARG A 613 4.73 7.31 23.79
CA ARG A 613 5.36 7.37 25.12
C ARG A 613 5.72 5.97 25.64
N HIS A 614 4.86 4.98 25.44
CA HIS A 614 5.14 3.60 25.84
C HIS A 614 6.33 3.05 25.07
N ILE A 615 6.38 3.24 23.75
CA ILE A 615 7.51 2.83 22.90
C ILE A 615 8.81 3.50 23.38
N GLU A 616 8.80 4.82 23.56
CA GLU A 616 9.96 5.57 24.03
C GLU A 616 10.41 5.12 25.43
N GLN A 617 9.47 4.86 26.32
CA GLN A 617 9.75 4.34 27.67
C GLN A 617 10.36 2.94 27.58
N GLU A 618 9.74 2.03 26.85
CA GLU A 618 10.19 0.65 26.70
C GLU A 618 11.63 0.58 26.15
N VAL A 619 11.92 1.34 25.09
CA VAL A 619 13.29 1.43 24.55
C VAL A 619 14.27 1.91 25.60
N ASN A 620 13.95 2.97 26.37
CA ASN A 620 14.82 3.48 27.41
C ASN A 620 14.99 2.47 28.58
N GLU A 621 13.96 1.72 28.94
CA GLU A 621 14.06 0.65 29.94
C GLU A 621 15.06 -0.43 29.49
N GLN A 622 15.06 -0.82 28.20
CA GLN A 622 16.05 -1.77 27.70
C GLN A 622 17.49 -1.18 27.63
N ILE A 623 17.60 0.13 27.42
CA ILE A 623 18.87 0.84 27.54
C ILE A 623 19.37 0.77 29.01
N TRP A 624 18.52 1.07 29.98
CA TRP A 624 18.87 1.06 31.41
C TRP A 624 19.12 -0.36 31.95
N ASN A 625 18.50 -1.39 31.36
CA ASN A 625 18.74 -2.79 31.70
C ASN A 625 20.16 -3.27 31.29
N ALA A 626 20.90 -2.46 30.55
CA ALA A 626 22.29 -2.74 30.15
C ALA A 626 22.46 -4.13 29.49
N LEU A 627 21.59 -4.43 28.50
CA LEU A 627 21.59 -5.71 27.81
C LEU A 627 22.87 -5.92 27.02
N THR A 628 23.46 -7.11 27.12
CA THR A 628 24.62 -7.48 26.31
C THR A 628 24.18 -7.68 24.85
N ILE A 629 24.99 -7.18 23.92
CA ILE A 629 24.78 -7.34 22.49
C ILE A 629 25.80 -8.35 21.99
N THR A 630 25.31 -9.42 21.36
CA THR A 630 26.13 -10.47 20.78
C THR A 630 25.85 -10.60 19.30
N THR A 631 26.89 -10.93 18.55
CA THR A 631 26.78 -11.19 17.11
C THR A 631 27.26 -12.60 16.81
N THR A 632 26.49 -13.32 16.00
CA THR A 632 26.80 -14.70 15.61
C THR A 632 26.66 -14.83 14.11
N GLU A 633 27.68 -15.39 13.45
CA GLU A 633 27.59 -15.77 12.06
C GLU A 633 27.13 -17.24 11.96
N THR A 634 26.07 -17.50 11.22
CA THR A 634 25.47 -18.81 11.08
C THR A 634 24.75 -18.94 9.73
N ASP A 635 24.19 -20.09 9.41
CA ASP A 635 23.29 -20.26 8.28
C ASP A 635 21.89 -19.72 8.60
N VAL A 636 21.09 -19.52 7.55
CA VAL A 636 19.74 -18.90 7.66
C VAL A 636 18.79 -19.75 8.50
N GLU A 637 18.90 -21.08 8.46
CA GLU A 637 17.98 -21.99 9.18
C GLU A 637 18.27 -21.94 10.68
N THR A 638 19.53 -22.04 11.07
CA THR A 638 19.95 -21.86 12.47
C THR A 638 19.56 -20.49 13.00
N ALA A 639 19.70 -19.43 12.18
CA ALA A 639 19.27 -18.08 12.57
C ALA A 639 17.75 -18.01 12.87
N LYS A 640 16.92 -18.69 12.07
CA LYS A 640 15.47 -18.81 12.32
C LYS A 640 15.16 -19.57 13.60
N GLU A 641 15.88 -20.65 13.87
CA GLU A 641 15.74 -21.40 15.12
C GLU A 641 16.10 -20.56 16.36
N MET A 642 17.03 -19.61 16.21
CA MET A 642 17.33 -18.60 17.22
C MET A 642 16.23 -17.54 17.41
N GLY A 643 15.19 -17.56 16.57
CA GLY A 643 14.11 -16.59 16.59
C GLY A 643 14.47 -15.29 15.86
N ALA A 644 15.48 -15.29 14.99
CA ALA A 644 15.90 -14.08 14.27
C ALA A 644 14.82 -13.62 13.29
N MET A 645 14.41 -12.36 13.42
CA MET A 645 13.56 -11.69 12.44
C MET A 645 14.37 -11.44 11.16
N ALA A 646 13.86 -11.95 10.03
CA ALA A 646 14.41 -11.70 8.71
C ALA A 646 13.58 -10.64 8.01
N LEU A 647 14.19 -9.61 7.45
CA LEU A 647 13.47 -8.58 6.69
C LEU A 647 12.96 -9.15 5.37
N PHE A 648 11.70 -8.90 5.07
CA PHE A 648 11.08 -9.31 3.81
C PHE A 648 11.75 -8.63 2.62
N GLY A 649 12.23 -9.44 1.65
CA GLY A 649 12.76 -8.95 0.37
C GLY A 649 14.28 -8.83 0.27
N GLU A 650 15.04 -9.08 1.33
CA GLU A 650 16.50 -9.15 1.25
C GLU A 650 16.98 -10.54 0.81
N LYS A 651 17.94 -10.56 -0.11
CA LYS A 651 18.63 -11.81 -0.51
C LYS A 651 19.75 -12.09 0.48
N TYR A 652 19.54 -13.03 1.37
CA TYR A 652 20.55 -13.47 2.31
C TYR A 652 21.52 -14.47 1.64
N GLY A 653 22.82 -14.32 1.93
CA GLY A 653 23.84 -15.30 1.52
C GLY A 653 23.68 -16.63 2.30
N LYS A 654 24.57 -17.60 2.00
CA LYS A 654 24.60 -18.87 2.75
C LYS A 654 24.96 -18.66 4.24
N VAL A 655 25.70 -17.62 4.56
CA VAL A 655 26.05 -17.21 5.91
C VAL A 655 25.40 -15.87 6.20
N VAL A 656 24.74 -15.75 7.33
CA VAL A 656 24.06 -14.55 7.83
C VAL A 656 24.61 -14.16 9.19
N ARG A 657 24.57 -12.86 9.50
CA ARG A 657 24.98 -12.32 10.79
C ARG A 657 23.74 -12.01 11.63
N VAL A 658 23.61 -12.69 12.77
CA VAL A 658 22.54 -12.49 13.75
C VAL A 658 23.04 -11.53 14.81
N VAL A 659 22.32 -10.44 15.03
CA VAL A 659 22.54 -9.49 16.14
C VAL A 659 21.47 -9.76 17.19
N GLN A 660 21.92 -10.08 18.40
CA GLN A 660 21.04 -10.37 19.54
C GLN A 660 21.29 -9.36 20.66
N ILE A 661 20.25 -8.69 21.13
CA ILE A 661 20.27 -7.74 22.24
C ILE A 661 19.57 -8.37 23.44
N GLY A 662 20.32 -9.01 24.31
CA GLY A 662 19.76 -9.82 25.41
C GLY A 662 18.78 -10.87 24.88
N ASN A 663 17.61 -10.96 25.52
CA ASN A 663 16.46 -11.76 25.05
C ASN A 663 15.36 -10.88 24.44
N TYR A 664 15.67 -9.61 24.13
CA TYR A 664 14.69 -8.62 23.77
C TYR A 664 14.55 -8.45 22.25
N SER A 665 15.65 -8.45 21.51
CA SER A 665 15.66 -8.36 20.04
C SER A 665 16.65 -9.35 19.44
N VAL A 666 16.23 -10.08 18.40
CA VAL A 666 17.09 -10.99 17.61
C VAL A 666 16.79 -10.73 16.14
N GLU A 667 17.77 -10.19 15.40
CA GLU A 667 17.55 -9.79 13.99
C GLU A 667 18.74 -10.13 13.10
N LEU A 668 18.48 -10.37 11.81
CA LEU A 668 19.51 -10.47 10.80
C LEU A 668 20.05 -9.07 10.46
N CYS A 669 21.29 -8.78 10.77
CA CYS A 669 21.88 -7.46 10.53
C CYS A 669 23.36 -7.49 10.23
N GLY A 670 23.74 -6.89 9.10
CA GLY A 670 25.14 -6.72 8.68
C GLY A 670 25.81 -5.44 9.18
N GLY A 671 25.11 -4.62 9.97
CA GLY A 671 25.63 -3.35 10.47
C GLY A 671 26.56 -3.46 11.66
N THR A 672 27.15 -2.33 12.06
CA THR A 672 27.96 -2.23 13.28
C THR A 672 27.08 -1.84 14.47
N HIS A 673 27.41 -2.40 15.64
CA HIS A 673 26.62 -2.22 16.86
C HIS A 673 27.51 -2.00 18.08
N LEU A 674 26.92 -1.44 19.13
CA LEU A 674 27.51 -1.36 20.44
C LEU A 674 27.65 -2.75 21.07
N ASN A 675 28.42 -2.86 22.14
CA ASN A 675 28.54 -4.11 22.90
C ASN A 675 27.51 -4.24 24.02
N ASN A 676 26.91 -3.11 24.44
CA ASN A 676 25.92 -3.06 25.50
C ASN A 676 24.89 -1.96 25.22
N SER A 677 23.62 -2.22 25.49
CA SER A 677 22.55 -1.27 25.24
C SER A 677 22.67 0.03 26.05
N SER A 678 23.29 -0.02 27.24
CA SER A 678 23.52 1.17 28.07
C SER A 678 24.40 2.23 27.40
N GLU A 679 25.24 1.85 26.44
CA GLU A 679 26.10 2.76 25.70
C GLU A 679 25.32 3.70 24.75
N ILE A 680 24.06 3.38 24.43
CA ILE A 680 23.14 4.28 23.73
C ILE A 680 22.91 5.56 24.55
N GLY A 681 22.82 5.42 25.88
CA GLY A 681 22.63 6.49 26.85
C GLY A 681 21.17 6.90 27.02
N LEU A 682 20.60 7.58 26.06
CA LEU A 682 19.20 8.05 26.08
C LEU A 682 18.59 7.93 24.66
N PHE A 683 17.34 7.58 24.58
CA PHE A 683 16.56 7.53 23.34
C PHE A 683 15.36 8.49 23.41
N LYS A 684 15.12 9.24 22.33
CA LYS A 684 14.00 10.20 22.23
C LYS A 684 13.37 10.15 20.86
N ILE A 685 12.05 9.90 20.81
CA ILE A 685 11.27 10.07 19.60
C ILE A 685 11.04 11.58 19.36
N VAL A 686 11.45 12.06 18.19
CA VAL A 686 11.32 13.47 17.79
C VAL A 686 10.08 13.70 16.94
N LYS A 687 9.77 12.75 16.05
CA LYS A 687 8.67 12.89 15.10
C LYS A 687 8.09 11.53 14.73
N GLU A 688 6.78 11.51 14.51
CA GLU A 688 6.05 10.41 13.87
C GLU A 688 5.14 10.99 12.78
N GLU A 689 5.15 10.38 11.59
CA GLU A 689 4.35 10.83 10.45
C GLU A 689 3.99 9.71 9.48
N GLY A 690 2.91 9.89 8.70
CA GLY A 690 2.60 9.03 7.56
C GLY A 690 3.40 9.42 6.33
N ILE A 691 4.05 8.45 5.68
CA ILE A 691 4.82 8.67 4.45
C ILE A 691 4.19 8.00 3.23
N GLY A 692 3.18 7.18 3.45
CA GLY A 692 2.45 6.46 2.42
C GLY A 692 1.21 5.79 2.99
N SER A 693 0.43 5.15 2.15
CA SER A 693 -0.70 4.34 2.61
C SER A 693 -0.18 3.09 3.30
N GLY A 694 -0.48 2.95 4.59
CA GLY A 694 -0.05 1.81 5.40
C GLY A 694 1.41 1.86 5.83
N THR A 695 2.11 2.99 5.66
CA THR A 695 3.50 3.15 6.10
C THR A 695 3.64 4.40 6.97
N ARG A 696 4.25 4.22 8.14
CA ARG A 696 4.55 5.27 9.11
C ARG A 696 6.05 5.43 9.24
N ARG A 697 6.48 6.61 9.63
CA ARG A 697 7.88 6.96 9.87
C ARG A 697 8.06 7.49 11.29
N ILE A 698 8.99 6.92 12.01
CA ILE A 698 9.52 7.50 13.25
C ILE A 698 10.92 8.07 12.97
N ILE A 699 11.14 9.29 13.47
CA ILE A 699 12.47 9.89 13.58
C ILE A 699 12.79 9.97 15.07
N ALA A 700 13.93 9.41 15.46
CA ALA A 700 14.39 9.42 16.83
C ALA A 700 15.88 9.76 16.91
N VAL A 701 16.32 10.15 18.08
CA VAL A 701 17.69 10.55 18.38
C VAL A 701 18.20 9.83 19.64
N THR A 702 19.52 9.64 19.74
CA THR A 702 20.13 8.94 20.87
C THR A 702 21.22 9.78 21.54
N GLY A 703 21.62 9.36 22.73
CA GLY A 703 22.76 9.88 23.46
C GLY A 703 22.76 11.40 23.60
N ARG A 704 23.79 12.04 23.04
CA ARG A 704 23.95 13.51 23.12
C ARG A 704 22.82 14.25 22.42
N GLN A 705 22.41 13.80 21.25
CA GLN A 705 21.33 14.46 20.50
C GLN A 705 19.99 14.39 21.23
N ALA A 706 19.70 13.25 21.89
CA ALA A 706 18.53 13.13 22.73
C ALA A 706 18.56 14.08 23.93
N PHE A 707 19.70 14.24 24.57
CA PHE A 707 19.89 15.21 25.66
C PHE A 707 19.71 16.66 25.18
N GLU A 708 20.25 17.00 24.02
CA GLU A 708 20.06 18.33 23.40
C GLU A 708 18.61 18.59 23.04
N ALA A 709 17.89 17.58 22.52
CA ALA A 709 16.46 17.69 22.21
C ALA A 709 15.63 18.02 23.46
N TYR A 710 15.92 17.38 24.61
CA TYR A 710 15.26 17.71 25.89
C TYR A 710 15.62 19.12 26.38
N ARG A 711 16.88 19.54 26.24
CA ARG A 711 17.28 20.91 26.61
C ARG A 711 16.59 21.97 25.78
N ASN A 712 16.51 21.76 24.47
CA ASN A 712 15.83 22.68 23.56
C ASN A 712 14.33 22.82 23.93
N GLN A 713 13.67 21.71 24.31
CA GLN A 713 12.28 21.74 24.78
C GLN A 713 12.16 22.49 26.13
N GLU A 714 13.09 22.29 27.06
CA GLU A 714 13.13 23.01 28.34
C GLU A 714 13.35 24.50 28.11
N ASP A 715 14.27 24.89 27.26
CA ASP A 715 14.58 26.29 26.95
C ASP A 715 13.41 27.01 26.26
N ALA A 716 12.75 26.34 25.31
CA ALA A 716 11.53 26.85 24.69
C ALA A 716 10.40 27.05 25.73
N LEU A 717 10.26 26.11 26.67
CA LEU A 717 9.28 26.24 27.75
C LEU A 717 9.62 27.40 28.69
N LYS A 718 10.90 27.64 29.00
CA LYS A 718 11.37 28.80 29.77
C LYS A 718 11.05 30.11 29.07
N GLU A 719 11.27 30.17 27.77
CA GLU A 719 10.96 31.36 26.95
C GLU A 719 9.45 31.65 26.94
N ILE A 720 8.61 30.61 26.75
CA ILE A 720 7.15 30.73 26.85
C ILE A 720 6.77 31.23 28.25
N ALA A 721 7.31 30.63 29.32
CA ALA A 721 7.02 31.03 30.70
C ALA A 721 7.39 32.49 30.96
N ALA A 722 8.54 32.95 30.47
CA ALA A 722 8.98 34.36 30.58
C ALA A 722 8.02 35.27 29.81
N THR A 723 7.64 34.94 28.58
CA THR A 723 6.75 35.73 27.71
C THR A 723 5.37 35.93 28.37
N VAL A 724 4.79 34.84 28.93
CA VAL A 724 3.48 34.92 29.62
C VAL A 724 3.58 35.35 31.08
N LYS A 725 4.77 35.68 31.56
CA LYS A 725 5.05 36.05 32.95
C LYS A 725 4.55 35.02 33.98
N ALA A 726 4.80 33.74 33.67
CA ALA A 726 4.50 32.64 34.59
C ALA A 726 5.49 32.64 35.78
N PRO A 727 5.05 32.51 37.04
CA PRO A 727 5.93 32.48 38.20
C PRO A 727 6.87 31.25 38.24
N GLN A 728 6.42 30.12 37.71
CA GLN A 728 7.15 28.87 37.59
C GLN A 728 6.87 28.22 36.24
N LEU A 729 7.74 27.38 35.72
CA LEU A 729 7.57 26.68 34.43
C LEU A 729 6.27 25.86 34.34
N LYS A 730 5.89 25.18 35.43
CA LYS A 730 4.64 24.42 35.50
C LYS A 730 3.39 25.28 35.32
N ASP A 731 3.47 26.59 35.60
CA ASP A 731 2.33 27.51 35.50
C ASP A 731 2.20 28.09 34.08
N ALA A 732 3.17 27.86 33.20
CA ALA A 732 3.19 28.41 31.83
C ALA A 732 1.96 28.03 31.02
N ALA A 733 1.56 26.76 31.05
CA ALA A 733 0.39 26.27 30.30
C ALA A 733 -0.91 26.94 30.79
N ALA A 734 -1.10 27.06 32.10
CA ALA A 734 -2.26 27.73 32.69
C ALA A 734 -2.30 29.25 32.34
N LYS A 735 -1.14 29.90 32.27
CA LYS A 735 -1.04 31.30 31.83
C LYS A 735 -1.34 31.50 30.37
N VAL A 736 -0.86 30.60 29.51
CA VAL A 736 -1.18 30.62 28.07
C VAL A 736 -2.68 30.42 27.85
N GLN A 737 -3.30 29.46 28.60
CA GLN A 737 -4.75 29.25 28.52
C GLN A 737 -5.52 30.50 28.95
N ALA A 738 -5.14 31.10 30.07
CA ALA A 738 -5.80 32.34 30.57
C ALA A 738 -5.66 33.49 29.56
N LEU A 739 -4.52 33.60 28.88
CA LEU A 739 -4.30 34.62 27.83
C LEU A 739 -5.19 34.37 26.62
N SER A 740 -5.31 33.10 26.18
CA SER A 740 -6.18 32.70 25.06
C SER A 740 -7.65 32.99 25.39
N ASP A 741 -8.10 32.69 26.60
CA ASP A 741 -9.47 32.98 27.04
C ASP A 741 -9.71 34.51 27.10
N SER A 742 -8.76 35.29 27.65
CA SER A 742 -8.84 36.74 27.67
C SER A 742 -8.88 37.35 26.28
N LEU A 743 -8.09 36.82 25.33
CA LEU A 743 -8.11 37.26 23.92
C LEU A 743 -9.50 37.03 23.29
N ARG A 744 -10.09 35.88 23.54
CA ARG A 744 -11.42 35.53 23.00
C ARG A 744 -12.49 36.47 23.59
N ASP A 745 -12.42 36.76 24.88
CA ASP A 745 -13.36 37.66 25.56
C ASP A 745 -13.20 39.10 25.03
N LEU A 746 -11.95 39.60 24.89
CA LEU A 746 -11.68 40.91 24.30
C LEU A 746 -12.14 41.02 22.84
N GLN A 747 -11.99 39.96 22.04
CA GLN A 747 -12.50 39.92 20.67
C GLN A 747 -14.03 40.05 20.63
N LYS A 748 -14.71 39.37 21.55
CA LYS A 748 -16.16 39.45 21.71
C LYS A 748 -16.60 40.84 22.13
N GLU A 749 -15.96 41.41 23.16
CA GLU A 749 -16.22 42.77 23.63
C GLU A 749 -15.98 43.83 22.56
N ASN A 750 -14.89 43.67 21.78
CA ASN A 750 -14.61 44.56 20.65
C ASN A 750 -15.68 44.48 19.55
N ALA A 751 -16.19 43.28 19.26
CA ALA A 751 -17.30 43.11 18.31
C ALA A 751 -18.57 43.79 18.83
N GLU A 752 -18.93 43.62 20.11
CA GLU A 752 -20.07 44.28 20.75
C GLU A 752 -19.92 45.79 20.78
N LEU A 753 -18.73 46.32 21.09
CA LEU A 753 -18.43 47.74 21.05
C LEU A 753 -18.53 48.33 19.66
N LYS A 754 -18.07 47.62 18.65
CA LYS A 754 -18.22 48.03 17.22
C LYS A 754 -19.67 48.05 16.81
N GLU A 755 -20.48 47.08 17.25
CA GLU A 755 -21.92 47.05 16.98
C GLU A 755 -22.63 48.20 17.67
N LYS A 756 -22.35 48.51 18.94
CA LYS A 756 -22.87 49.65 19.67
C LYS A 756 -22.49 50.99 19.04
N ALA A 757 -21.24 51.14 18.59
CA ALA A 757 -20.77 52.31 17.88
C ALA A 757 -21.50 52.52 16.53
N ALA A 758 -21.67 51.44 15.78
CA ALA A 758 -22.45 51.47 14.51
C ALA A 758 -23.91 51.83 14.74
N ALA A 759 -24.52 51.26 15.82
CA ALA A 759 -25.93 51.56 16.17
C ALA A 759 -26.10 53.03 16.63
N ALA A 760 -25.14 53.60 17.36
CA ALA A 760 -25.14 55.02 17.76
C ALA A 760 -25.02 55.98 16.57
N ALA A 761 -24.10 55.66 15.63
CA ALA A 761 -23.90 56.42 14.39
C ALA A 761 -25.18 56.36 13.50
N ALA A 762 -25.86 55.23 13.50
CA ALA A 762 -27.12 55.06 12.76
C ALA A 762 -28.26 56.01 13.28
N GLY A 763 -28.33 56.22 14.57
CA GLY A 763 -29.34 57.07 15.18
C GLY A 763 -29.31 58.52 14.75
N ASP A 764 -28.14 59.06 14.42
CA ASP A 764 -27.99 60.44 13.92
C ASP A 764 -28.23 60.54 12.40
N VAL A 765 -27.90 59.51 11.62
CA VAL A 765 -28.11 59.49 10.16
C VAL A 765 -29.58 59.54 9.78
N PHE A 766 -30.47 58.97 10.58
CA PHE A 766 -31.89 58.85 10.27
C PHE A 766 -32.70 60.10 10.67
N LYS A 767 -32.12 61.17 11.20
CA LYS A 767 -32.80 62.42 11.59
C LYS A 767 -33.04 63.37 10.44
N ASP A 768 -32.25 63.33 9.39
CA ASP A 768 -32.33 64.29 8.27
C ASP A 768 -33.24 63.69 7.15
N ILE A 769 -34.53 63.84 7.38
CA ILE A 769 -35.56 63.38 6.45
C ILE A 769 -35.90 64.53 5.47
N GLN A 770 -35.71 64.28 4.19
CA GLN A 770 -36.04 65.21 3.12
C GLN A 770 -37.25 64.72 2.31
N GLU A 771 -37.86 65.57 1.55
CA GLU A 771 -39.03 65.24 0.70
C GLU A 771 -38.88 65.85 -0.69
N ALA A 772 -39.03 64.97 -1.72
CA ALA A 772 -39.06 65.43 -3.13
C ALA A 772 -40.11 64.58 -3.89
N LYS A 773 -40.85 65.17 -4.74
CA LYS A 773 -41.94 64.63 -5.58
C LYS A 773 -42.95 63.73 -4.79
N GLY A 774 -43.14 64.06 -3.50
CA GLY A 774 -44.04 63.31 -2.63
C GLY A 774 -43.47 62.04 -1.99
N VAL A 775 -42.14 61.82 -2.11
CA VAL A 775 -41.38 60.70 -1.51
C VAL A 775 -40.47 61.21 -0.40
N ARG A 776 -40.57 60.66 0.79
CA ARG A 776 -39.65 60.95 1.91
C ARG A 776 -38.37 60.17 1.74
N PHE A 777 -37.25 60.84 1.76
CA PHE A 777 -35.95 60.15 1.66
C PHE A 777 -34.92 60.66 2.68
N ILE A 778 -33.92 59.80 2.95
CA ILE A 778 -32.72 60.14 3.69
C ILE A 778 -31.53 59.95 2.76
N ALA A 779 -30.70 60.99 2.60
CA ALA A 779 -29.48 60.94 1.82
C ALA A 779 -28.32 61.42 2.72
N SER A 780 -27.44 60.50 3.10
CA SER A 780 -26.36 60.85 4.05
C SER A 780 -25.04 60.15 3.73
N GLN A 781 -23.97 60.85 4.01
CA GLN A 781 -22.64 60.24 4.06
C GLN A 781 -22.42 59.64 5.45
N VAL A 782 -21.99 58.42 5.51
CA VAL A 782 -21.69 57.67 6.75
C VAL A 782 -20.24 57.26 6.78
N ASP A 783 -19.67 57.27 7.96
CA ASP A 783 -18.32 56.73 8.21
C ASP A 783 -18.45 55.32 8.74
N VAL A 784 -18.01 54.37 7.92
CA VAL A 784 -18.12 52.94 8.21
C VAL A 784 -16.83 52.20 7.85
N ALA A 785 -16.53 51.12 8.58
CA ALA A 785 -15.31 50.36 8.41
C ALA A 785 -15.31 49.51 7.13
N ASP A 786 -16.47 49.08 6.67
CA ASP A 786 -16.62 48.22 5.49
C ASP A 786 -18.02 48.40 4.82
N ALA A 787 -18.13 47.88 3.59
CA ALA A 787 -19.38 47.94 2.83
C ALA A 787 -20.50 47.13 3.42
N GLY A 788 -20.24 46.15 4.27
CA GLY A 788 -21.23 45.31 4.99
C GLY A 788 -22.02 46.15 6.01
N ALA A 789 -21.32 47.08 6.68
CA ALA A 789 -21.97 48.00 7.63
C ALA A 789 -23.08 48.85 6.99
N LEU A 790 -22.98 49.26 5.72
CA LEU A 790 -24.03 49.96 5.01
C LEU A 790 -25.34 49.11 4.94
N ARG A 791 -25.23 47.79 4.79
CA ARG A 791 -26.39 46.90 4.79
C ARG A 791 -27.06 46.88 6.15
N THR A 792 -26.28 46.85 7.22
CA THR A 792 -26.81 46.88 8.60
C THR A 792 -27.57 48.14 8.87
N PHE A 793 -27.11 49.31 8.33
CA PHE A 793 -27.88 50.54 8.36
C PHE A 793 -29.20 50.41 7.61
N ALA A 794 -29.21 49.84 6.41
CA ALA A 794 -30.41 49.62 5.63
C ALA A 794 -31.41 48.68 6.31
N ASP A 795 -30.94 47.60 6.95
CA ASP A 795 -31.79 46.63 7.69
C ASP A 795 -32.41 47.30 8.92
N ASN A 796 -31.65 48.11 9.65
CA ASN A 796 -32.19 48.93 10.76
C ASN A 796 -33.22 49.95 10.31
N TRP A 797 -32.96 50.62 9.16
CA TRP A 797 -33.93 51.56 8.58
C TRP A 797 -35.18 50.83 8.09
N LYS A 798 -35.11 49.65 7.50
CA LYS A 798 -36.28 48.87 7.05
C LYS A 798 -37.24 48.53 8.18
N GLN A 799 -36.75 48.34 9.39
CA GLN A 799 -37.55 47.98 10.56
C GLN A 799 -38.34 49.17 11.18
N LYS A 800 -38.02 50.41 10.80
CA LYS A 800 -38.64 51.60 11.35
C LYS A 800 -39.20 52.51 10.26
N ASP A 801 -40.20 53.30 10.57
CA ASP A 801 -40.84 54.20 9.59
C ASP A 801 -40.16 55.60 9.61
N TYR A 802 -38.94 55.67 9.15
CA TYR A 802 -38.21 56.94 9.02
C TYR A 802 -38.50 57.64 7.70
N SER A 803 -38.33 56.97 6.57
CA SER A 803 -38.48 57.46 5.23
C SER A 803 -38.86 56.35 4.27
N ASP A 804 -39.26 56.70 3.04
CA ASP A 804 -39.66 55.78 1.99
C ASP A 804 -38.42 55.28 1.19
N VAL A 805 -37.37 56.10 1.12
CA VAL A 805 -36.10 55.79 0.45
C VAL A 805 -34.93 56.16 1.37
N LEU A 806 -33.88 55.33 1.31
CA LEU A 806 -32.62 55.56 2.00
C LEU A 806 -31.44 55.48 1.00
N VAL A 807 -30.63 56.52 0.98
CA VAL A 807 -29.36 56.54 0.23
C VAL A 807 -28.23 56.81 1.20
N LEU A 808 -27.34 55.85 1.30
CA LEU A 808 -26.13 55.98 2.11
C LEU A 808 -24.86 55.89 1.24
N VAL A 809 -23.94 56.79 1.51
CA VAL A 809 -22.65 56.85 0.83
C VAL A 809 -21.53 56.77 1.85
N ALA A 810 -20.54 55.91 1.61
CA ALA A 810 -19.37 55.76 2.46
C ALA A 810 -18.09 55.78 1.64
N ALA A 811 -17.11 56.55 2.08
CA ALA A 811 -15.74 56.48 1.56
C ALA A 811 -14.95 55.48 2.43
N ILE A 812 -14.52 54.37 1.83
CA ILE A 812 -13.77 53.32 2.51
C ILE A 812 -12.41 53.16 1.79
N GLY A 813 -11.34 53.71 2.36
CA GLY A 813 -10.06 53.87 1.66
C GLY A 813 -10.20 54.70 0.41
N GLU A 814 -9.77 54.22 -0.73
CA GLU A 814 -9.85 54.93 -2.03
C GLU A 814 -11.18 54.63 -2.78
N LYS A 815 -12.11 53.90 -2.18
CA LYS A 815 -13.36 53.45 -2.81
C LYS A 815 -14.56 54.18 -2.19
N VAL A 816 -15.52 54.55 -3.03
CA VAL A 816 -16.84 55.03 -2.61
C VAL A 816 -17.84 53.89 -2.71
N ASN A 817 -18.56 53.66 -1.64
CA ASN A 817 -19.65 52.67 -1.64
C ASN A 817 -20.97 53.38 -1.48
N VAL A 818 -21.91 53.14 -2.37
CA VAL A 818 -23.26 53.70 -2.38
C VAL A 818 -24.27 52.62 -2.16
N LEU A 819 -25.18 52.80 -1.21
CA LEU A 819 -26.35 51.91 -0.98
C LEU A 819 -27.64 52.70 -1.17
N VAL A 820 -28.57 52.17 -1.94
CA VAL A 820 -29.93 52.64 -2.07
C VAL A 820 -30.90 51.57 -1.59
N ALA A 821 -31.83 51.93 -0.72
CA ALA A 821 -32.91 51.04 -0.30
C ALA A 821 -34.23 51.76 -0.43
N SER A 822 -35.28 51.05 -0.86
CA SER A 822 -36.64 51.60 -1.05
C SER A 822 -37.69 50.71 -0.42
N LYS A 823 -38.70 51.34 0.21
CA LYS A 823 -39.91 50.66 0.75
C LYS A 823 -41.13 50.92 -0.13
N THR A 824 -41.05 51.85 -1.06
CA THR A 824 -42.14 52.20 -2.00
C THR A 824 -41.96 51.53 -3.35
N LYS A 825 -43.06 51.28 -4.04
CA LYS A 825 -43.05 50.79 -5.42
C LYS A 825 -42.75 51.87 -6.47
N ASP A 826 -42.88 53.12 -6.07
CA ASP A 826 -42.71 54.29 -6.96
C ASP A 826 -41.23 54.56 -7.23
N VAL A 827 -40.31 54.12 -6.35
CA VAL A 827 -38.86 54.25 -6.49
C VAL A 827 -38.19 52.90 -6.51
N HIS A 828 -37.55 52.58 -7.63
CA HIS A 828 -36.82 51.34 -7.86
C HIS A 828 -35.31 51.51 -7.54
N ALA A 829 -34.85 50.97 -6.40
CA ALA A 829 -33.46 51.15 -5.93
C ALA A 829 -32.42 50.77 -6.98
N GLY A 830 -32.65 49.70 -7.76
CA GLY A 830 -31.71 49.27 -8.84
C GLY A 830 -31.64 50.22 -10.02
N ASN A 831 -32.69 51.02 -10.30
CA ASN A 831 -32.65 52.09 -11.33
C ASN A 831 -31.95 53.34 -10.80
N MET A 832 -32.37 53.77 -9.60
CA MET A 832 -31.78 54.92 -8.91
C MET A 832 -30.27 54.79 -8.73
N ILE A 833 -29.75 53.63 -8.36
CA ILE A 833 -28.30 53.39 -8.22
C ILE A 833 -27.56 53.48 -9.55
N LYS A 834 -28.21 53.12 -10.68
CA LYS A 834 -27.60 53.27 -12.04
C LYS A 834 -27.48 54.71 -12.45
N GLU A 835 -28.30 55.61 -11.96
CA GLU A 835 -28.26 57.05 -12.21
C GLU A 835 -27.24 57.73 -11.28
N LEU A 836 -27.18 57.34 -10.01
CA LEU A 836 -26.32 57.94 -9.00
C LEU A 836 -24.86 57.44 -9.07
N ALA A 837 -24.62 56.16 -9.39
CA ALA A 837 -23.28 55.58 -9.36
C ALA A 837 -22.26 56.23 -10.34
N PRO A 838 -22.67 56.65 -11.56
CA PRO A 838 -21.75 57.36 -12.50
C PRO A 838 -21.18 58.67 -11.94
N ILE A 839 -21.89 59.36 -11.06
CA ILE A 839 -21.45 60.63 -10.46
C ILE A 839 -20.10 60.42 -9.69
N VAL A 840 -19.97 59.31 -9.00
CA VAL A 840 -18.76 58.95 -8.24
C VAL A 840 -17.84 58.03 -9.06
N ALA A 841 -17.89 58.05 -10.38
CA ALA A 841 -17.17 57.19 -11.30
C ALA A 841 -17.36 55.70 -10.96
N GLY A 842 -18.59 55.32 -10.61
CA GLY A 842 -18.95 54.00 -10.12
C GLY A 842 -19.86 53.23 -11.06
N ARG A 843 -20.02 51.96 -10.73
CA ARG A 843 -21.05 51.07 -11.35
C ARG A 843 -21.65 50.17 -10.27
N GLY A 844 -22.95 49.90 -10.45
CA GLY A 844 -23.66 49.07 -9.53
C GLY A 844 -25.02 48.63 -10.06
N GLY A 845 -25.77 47.94 -9.20
CA GLY A 845 -27.10 47.48 -9.48
C GLY A 845 -27.69 46.71 -8.30
N GLY A 846 -28.88 46.23 -8.45
CA GLY A 846 -29.52 45.45 -7.40
C GLY A 846 -31.02 45.22 -7.69
N LYS A 847 -31.75 44.83 -6.65
CA LYS A 847 -33.16 44.56 -6.67
C LYS A 847 -33.96 45.86 -6.52
N PRO A 848 -35.27 45.85 -6.77
CA PRO A 848 -36.15 47.03 -6.57
C PRO A 848 -36.07 47.58 -5.16
N ASP A 849 -35.89 46.76 -4.15
CA ASP A 849 -35.91 47.12 -2.72
C ASP A 849 -34.54 47.49 -2.14
N MET A 850 -33.43 47.09 -2.82
CA MET A 850 -32.09 47.41 -2.38
C MET A 850 -31.08 47.22 -3.50
N ALA A 851 -30.18 48.18 -3.68
CA ALA A 851 -29.09 48.15 -4.65
C ALA A 851 -27.82 48.76 -4.06
N MET A 852 -26.66 48.32 -4.59
CA MET A 852 -25.36 48.82 -4.18
C MET A 852 -24.48 49.13 -5.39
N ALA A 853 -23.63 50.14 -5.25
CA ALA A 853 -22.63 50.50 -6.24
C ALA A 853 -21.26 50.75 -5.56
N GLY A 854 -20.19 50.50 -6.32
CA GLY A 854 -18.84 50.92 -5.98
C GLY A 854 -18.36 52.01 -6.97
N GLY A 855 -17.71 53.05 -6.46
CA GLY A 855 -17.11 54.17 -7.22
C GLY A 855 -15.67 54.43 -6.76
N SER A 856 -14.99 55.31 -7.45
CA SER A 856 -13.59 55.68 -7.17
C SER A 856 -13.37 57.20 -6.94
N ASP A 857 -14.40 58.03 -7.06
CA ASP A 857 -14.26 59.47 -6.90
C ASP A 857 -15.00 59.97 -5.65
N ALA A 858 -14.26 60.04 -4.53
CA ALA A 858 -14.81 60.48 -3.23
C ALA A 858 -15.07 62.01 -3.22
N SER A 859 -14.46 62.82 -4.11
CA SER A 859 -14.66 64.27 -4.14
C SER A 859 -16.07 64.62 -4.61
N LYS A 860 -16.77 63.72 -5.25
CA LYS A 860 -18.12 63.89 -5.79
C LYS A 860 -19.24 63.32 -4.94
N ILE A 861 -18.97 62.94 -3.72
CA ILE A 861 -20.01 62.44 -2.80
C ILE A 861 -21.09 63.48 -2.52
N ALA A 862 -20.69 64.76 -2.34
CA ALA A 862 -21.62 65.85 -2.12
C ALA A 862 -22.55 66.12 -3.35
N GLU A 863 -22.01 65.97 -4.56
CA GLU A 863 -22.74 66.05 -5.82
C GLU A 863 -23.77 64.89 -5.95
N LEU A 864 -23.34 63.66 -5.58
CA LEU A 864 -24.22 62.48 -5.57
C LEU A 864 -25.37 62.65 -4.58
N LEU A 865 -25.10 63.13 -3.36
CA LEU A 865 -26.15 63.35 -2.34
C LEU A 865 -27.14 64.40 -2.74
N ALA A 866 -26.70 65.48 -3.41
CA ALA A 866 -27.58 66.53 -3.97
C ALA A 866 -28.46 66.01 -5.12
N ALA A 867 -27.96 65.08 -5.94
CA ALA A 867 -28.70 64.50 -7.06
C ALA A 867 -29.80 63.56 -6.62
N VAL A 868 -29.77 63.06 -5.36
CA VAL A 868 -30.81 62.14 -4.82
C VAL A 868 -32.21 62.70 -4.96
N ALA A 869 -32.41 63.97 -4.68
CA ALA A 869 -33.70 64.66 -4.79
C ALA A 869 -34.30 64.71 -6.21
N GLU A 870 -33.41 64.62 -7.22
CA GLU A 870 -33.83 64.61 -8.65
C GLU A 870 -34.17 63.19 -9.13
N THR A 871 -33.57 62.20 -8.51
CA THR A 871 -33.69 60.77 -8.88
C THR A 871 -34.77 60.03 -8.10
N VAL A 872 -35.25 60.59 -6.99
CA VAL A 872 -36.37 60.06 -6.19
C VAL A 872 -37.71 60.24 -6.88
#